data_e1e406ce96c9bc39e0bf581db7640f0d
#
_entry.id   e1e406ce96c9bc39e0bf581db7640f0d
#
_cell.length_a   1.000
_cell.length_b   1.000
_cell.length_c   1.000
_cell.angle_alpha   90.00
_cell.angle_beta   90.00
_cell.angle_gamma   90.00
#
_symmetry.space_group_name_H-M   'P 1'
#
loop_
_entity.id
_entity.type
_entity.pdbx_description
1 polymer ?
#
loop_
_entity_poly.entity_id
_entity_poly.type
_entity_poly.pdbx_seq_one_letter_code
_entity_poly.pdbx_strand_id
1 'polypeptide(L)'
;MKKKFLRKRTIMVALACTTFLAVNSPSQVVQAEDVENSYDFDSVVVTANRLEEDAFSAKANISVITRKMLEANHYNNLTDALRDVPGITIQNYGNGGGSYTANSIYINGTKDVVYLIDGMRVNTNGSTFSKFDASCLVDMSTVERIEVLKGSASTLYGSDAAGGVINIITKKVKDGDSKTTLGITGGSNSTEKYSFMNTGSKDGLFWTVAAQKDISGDFKDGRGNSIANNVNAETLDFKFGKNFDKDTSLVFDYQSYQSDYLRPTDGGLNITDTSLGEKDNKRFSLVYDNKVSEKATNKISVYQNKNYLNDNYNDPLNVWLMDLETVGFSDQFTYKTQKHTLVSGFDFYQDKIKNYSSTSSGYVSQWKDKTITNRAVYMEDAWSFDDEWSLNTGVRVDNHSVYGQHNTPSITLGYQPSEKVNYYVGYKEFFVSPNQFRLYSSYGSMNLKPETGDTVEFGLNYKFDNTADAAFHVYERNGHDMIGFNMATYKYYNIAEEHARGWDLQLKKRFNDNFSSNIGYTYTYIRPASAYENSNRNGYLPKGAWNMGMNYQKDKFDMQLNGRGVIDRMGRKGENVASEFTTFWVWDTAFNYQIQKDTKAFIKINNIFDKFYTDQCYDMDPDGEWYSAPGRNVQVGLQYSF
;
A
#
# COMPACT_ATOMS: atom_id res chain seq x y z
N MET A 1 18.46 31.82 0.57
CA MET A 1 17.21 31.27 1.07
C MET A 1 17.33 29.91 1.79
N LYS A 2 18.40 29.14 1.62
CA LYS A 2 18.62 27.79 2.23
C LYS A 2 18.70 27.73 3.77
N LYS A 3 18.96 28.83 4.50
CA LYS A 3 19.17 28.82 5.97
C LYS A 3 17.93 29.12 6.84
N LYS A 4 16.77 29.48 6.26
CA LYS A 4 15.55 29.81 7.04
C LYS A 4 14.59 28.66 7.24
N PHE A 5 14.73 27.56 6.48
CA PHE A 5 13.83 26.40 6.51
C PHE A 5 14.00 25.50 7.75
N LEU A 6 15.17 25.47 8.36
CA LEU A 6 15.55 24.52 9.40
C LEU A 6 15.16 24.91 10.84
N ARG A 7 14.51 26.05 11.09
CA ARG A 7 14.45 26.60 12.47
C ARG A 7 13.12 26.56 13.23
N LYS A 8 12.01 26.13 12.65
CA LYS A 8 10.70 26.33 13.32
C LYS A 8 9.97 25.08 13.83
N ARG A 9 10.40 23.85 13.53
CA ARG A 9 9.58 22.65 13.85
C ARG A 9 10.27 21.56 14.70
N THR A 10 11.48 21.75 15.19
CA THR A 10 12.26 20.75 15.97
C THR A 10 11.74 20.49 17.40
N ILE A 11 10.62 21.07 17.80
CA ILE A 11 10.18 21.07 19.21
C ILE A 11 9.30 19.87 19.57
N MET A 12 8.59 19.25 18.63
CA MET A 12 7.62 18.19 18.97
C MET A 12 8.25 16.83 19.34
N VAL A 13 9.31 16.41 18.67
CA VAL A 13 9.96 15.10 18.96
C VAL A 13 10.70 15.13 20.29
N ALA A 14 11.27 16.26 20.68
CA ALA A 14 11.96 16.41 21.97
C ALA A 14 10.98 16.39 23.16
N LEU A 15 9.75 16.89 23.00
CA LEU A 15 8.74 16.90 24.08
C LEU A 15 8.17 15.51 24.34
N ALA A 16 7.98 14.67 23.31
CA ALA A 16 7.53 13.29 23.47
C ALA A 16 8.56 12.42 24.21
N CYS A 17 9.85 12.64 23.99
CA CYS A 17 10.93 11.93 24.68
C CYS A 17 11.08 12.32 26.16
N THR A 18 10.77 13.56 26.56
CA THR A 18 11.03 14.05 27.93
C THR A 18 9.91 13.73 28.91
N THR A 19 8.69 13.56 28.48
CA THR A 19 7.53 13.26 29.36
C THR A 19 7.38 11.78 29.71
N PHE A 20 7.98 10.86 28.96
CA PHE A 20 7.85 9.41 29.19
C PHE A 20 9.02 8.76 29.98
N LEU A 21 10.10 9.49 30.24
CA LEU A 21 11.24 8.99 31.04
C LEU A 21 10.94 8.86 32.55
N ALA A 22 9.75 9.25 33.01
CA ALA A 22 9.37 9.29 34.43
C ALA A 22 8.58 8.07 34.93
N VAL A 23 8.28 7.08 34.10
CA VAL A 23 7.60 5.86 34.53
C VAL A 23 8.56 4.67 34.47
N ASN A 24 9.53 4.63 35.38
CA ASN A 24 10.38 3.47 35.61
C ASN A 24 9.67 2.49 36.55
N SER A 25 9.24 1.35 36.03
CA SER A 25 9.01 0.15 36.81
C SER A 25 10.14 -0.85 36.53
N PRO A 26 10.60 -1.62 37.54
CA PRO A 26 11.77 -2.48 37.38
C PRO A 26 11.50 -3.61 36.38
N SER A 27 12.43 -3.78 35.47
CA SER A 27 12.47 -4.83 34.45
C SER A 27 12.43 -6.23 35.08
N GLN A 28 11.37 -6.98 34.83
CA GLN A 28 11.41 -8.43 34.92
C GLN A 28 12.11 -8.99 33.69
N VAL A 29 13.04 -9.90 33.91
CA VAL A 29 13.80 -10.62 32.88
C VAL A 29 12.84 -11.51 32.10
N VAL A 30 12.46 -11.10 30.89
CA VAL A 30 11.74 -11.93 29.93
C VAL A 30 12.74 -12.90 29.30
N GLN A 31 12.44 -14.19 29.36
CA GLN A 31 13.24 -15.22 28.67
C GLN A 31 13.23 -14.97 27.16
N ALA A 32 14.38 -15.23 26.52
CA ALA A 32 14.51 -15.14 25.08
C ALA A 32 13.54 -16.11 24.41
N GLU A 33 12.64 -15.61 23.58
CA GLU A 33 11.95 -16.43 22.59
C GLU A 33 12.99 -16.94 21.58
N ASP A 34 12.89 -18.21 21.19
CA ASP A 34 13.73 -18.82 20.17
C ASP A 34 13.62 -18.03 18.86
N VAL A 35 14.76 -17.79 18.22
CA VAL A 35 14.83 -17.11 16.93
C VAL A 35 14.29 -18.05 15.86
N GLU A 36 13.00 -17.99 15.60
CA GLU A 36 12.36 -18.70 14.49
C GLU A 36 12.77 -18.12 13.13
N ASN A 37 12.94 -18.98 12.13
CA ASN A 37 13.39 -18.63 10.78
C ASN A 37 12.47 -17.60 10.09
N SER A 38 13.06 -16.66 9.34
CA SER A 38 12.39 -15.49 8.74
C SER A 38 11.40 -15.79 7.61
N TYR A 39 11.42 -16.99 7.04
CA TYR A 39 10.41 -17.49 6.12
C TYR A 39 9.67 -18.64 6.78
N ASP A 40 8.62 -18.28 7.49
CA ASP A 40 7.73 -19.24 8.09
C ASP A 40 6.77 -19.77 7.00
N PHE A 41 6.75 -21.08 6.81
CA PHE A 41 5.74 -21.76 6.01
C PHE A 41 4.50 -22.05 6.86
N ASP A 42 4.44 -21.47 8.06
CA ASP A 42 3.30 -21.58 8.95
C ASP A 42 2.11 -20.79 8.39
N SER A 43 0.95 -21.22 8.78
CA SER A 43 -0.30 -20.64 8.33
C SER A 43 -0.37 -19.15 8.72
N VAL A 44 -0.47 -18.30 7.71
CA VAL A 44 -0.66 -16.86 7.91
C VAL A 44 -2.14 -16.54 7.82
N VAL A 45 -2.71 -16.13 8.96
CA VAL A 45 -4.10 -15.66 9.00
C VAL A 45 -4.22 -14.29 8.34
N VAL A 46 -5.14 -14.16 7.39
CA VAL A 46 -5.41 -12.94 6.64
C VAL A 46 -6.83 -12.44 6.88
N THR A 47 -7.01 -11.14 6.70
CA THR A 47 -8.30 -10.45 6.91
C THR A 47 -8.66 -9.51 5.75
N ALA A 48 -7.85 -9.49 4.68
CA ALA A 48 -8.06 -8.60 3.54
C ALA A 48 -9.37 -8.87 2.76
N ASN A 49 -9.98 -10.03 2.94
CA ASN A 49 -11.30 -10.38 2.42
C ASN A 49 -12.44 -10.29 3.46
N ARG A 50 -12.22 -9.57 4.56
CA ARG A 50 -13.14 -9.45 5.73
C ARG A 50 -13.43 -10.77 6.47
N LEU A 51 -12.86 -11.87 6.02
CA LEU A 51 -12.88 -13.18 6.67
C LEU A 51 -11.51 -13.42 7.33
N GLU A 52 -11.51 -13.96 8.54
CA GLU A 52 -10.27 -14.44 9.17
C GLU A 52 -10.05 -15.89 8.73
N GLU A 53 -9.12 -16.08 7.80
CA GLU A 53 -8.80 -17.40 7.23
C GLU A 53 -7.31 -17.57 6.97
N ASP A 54 -6.88 -18.81 6.79
CA ASP A 54 -5.52 -19.14 6.37
C ASP A 54 -5.28 -18.71 4.93
N ALA A 55 -4.16 -18.02 4.66
CA ALA A 55 -3.83 -17.49 3.34
C ALA A 55 -3.73 -18.58 2.26
N PHE A 56 -3.30 -19.81 2.61
CA PHE A 56 -3.22 -20.92 1.66
C PHE A 56 -4.62 -21.43 1.26
N SER A 57 -5.55 -21.48 2.22
CA SER A 57 -6.92 -21.98 2.00
C SER A 57 -7.88 -20.89 1.49
N ALA A 58 -7.44 -19.65 1.41
CA ALA A 58 -8.22 -18.54 0.87
C ALA A 58 -8.57 -18.78 -0.60
N LYS A 59 -9.83 -18.46 -0.98
CA LYS A 59 -10.31 -18.52 -2.37
C LYS A 59 -10.03 -17.19 -3.07
N ALA A 60 -8.80 -16.73 -2.93
CA ALA A 60 -8.33 -15.47 -3.46
C ALA A 60 -6.81 -15.47 -3.59
N ASN A 61 -6.27 -14.63 -4.47
CA ASN A 61 -4.83 -14.44 -4.59
C ASN A 61 -4.35 -13.44 -3.54
N ILE A 62 -3.79 -13.94 -2.43
CA ILE A 62 -3.32 -13.12 -1.31
C ILE A 62 -1.81 -13.26 -1.14
N SER A 63 -1.12 -12.14 -1.03
CA SER A 63 0.29 -12.05 -0.63
C SER A 63 0.40 -11.35 0.71
N VAL A 64 1.32 -11.80 1.57
CA VAL A 64 1.54 -11.21 2.89
C VAL A 64 3.00 -10.83 3.06
N ILE A 65 3.26 -9.60 3.47
CA ILE A 65 4.55 -9.14 3.94
C ILE A 65 4.50 -9.20 5.47
N THR A 66 5.21 -10.13 6.05
CA THR A 66 5.19 -10.38 7.50
C THR A 66 6.08 -9.39 8.26
N ARG A 67 5.91 -9.31 9.58
CA ARG A 67 6.77 -8.50 10.46
C ARG A 67 8.25 -8.85 10.29
N LYS A 68 8.59 -10.14 10.23
CA LYS A 68 9.95 -10.60 10.00
C LYS A 68 10.54 -10.06 8.70
N MET A 69 9.79 -10.08 7.59
CA MET A 69 10.23 -9.51 6.31
C MET A 69 10.43 -8.00 6.41
N LEU A 70 9.54 -7.27 7.10
CA LEU A 70 9.66 -5.84 7.32
C LEU A 70 10.93 -5.49 8.10
N GLU A 71 11.24 -6.25 9.14
CA GLU A 71 12.43 -6.05 9.98
C GLU A 71 13.74 -6.46 9.29
N ALA A 72 13.70 -7.54 8.50
CA ALA A 72 14.88 -8.05 7.82
C ALA A 72 15.33 -7.16 6.66
N ASN A 73 14.38 -6.55 5.94
CA ASN A 73 14.65 -5.74 4.76
C ASN A 73 14.79 -4.23 5.05
N HIS A 74 14.41 -3.76 6.22
CA HIS A 74 14.44 -2.34 6.60
C HIS A 74 13.81 -1.43 5.54
N TYR A 75 12.59 -1.76 5.08
CA TYR A 75 11.86 -0.93 4.13
C TYR A 75 11.64 0.47 4.69
N ASN A 76 11.91 1.47 3.88
CA ASN A 76 11.76 2.87 4.31
C ASN A 76 10.29 3.27 4.45
N ASN A 77 9.43 2.71 3.61
CA ASN A 77 8.00 3.01 3.56
C ASN A 77 7.22 1.85 2.93
N LEU A 78 5.89 1.96 2.89
CA LEU A 78 4.99 0.96 2.31
C LEU A 78 5.31 0.68 0.83
N THR A 79 5.64 1.70 0.05
CA THR A 79 5.93 1.55 -1.38
C THR A 79 7.15 0.66 -1.62
N ASP A 80 8.20 0.82 -0.79
CA ASP A 80 9.39 -0.04 -0.87
C ASP A 80 9.05 -1.51 -0.57
N ALA A 81 8.23 -1.74 0.44
CA ALA A 81 7.81 -3.11 0.80
C ALA A 81 6.96 -3.77 -0.31
N LEU A 82 6.06 -3.01 -0.91
CA LEU A 82 5.18 -3.52 -1.97
C LEU A 82 5.92 -3.84 -3.28
N ARG A 83 7.10 -3.25 -3.54
CA ARG A 83 7.90 -3.57 -4.73
C ARG A 83 8.36 -5.01 -4.79
N ASP A 84 8.49 -5.66 -3.65
CA ASP A 84 8.94 -7.05 -3.55
C ASP A 84 7.77 -8.05 -3.66
N VAL A 85 6.53 -7.57 -3.82
CA VAL A 85 5.33 -8.42 -3.95
C VAL A 85 5.05 -8.70 -5.43
N PRO A 86 5.02 -9.97 -5.86
CA PRO A 86 4.63 -10.33 -7.23
C PRO A 86 3.24 -9.81 -7.59
N GLY A 87 3.07 -9.33 -8.82
CA GLY A 87 1.80 -8.76 -9.30
C GLY A 87 1.58 -7.29 -8.97
N ILE A 88 2.52 -6.67 -8.25
CA ILE A 88 2.51 -5.23 -7.99
C ILE A 88 3.52 -4.52 -8.91
N THR A 89 3.07 -3.46 -9.53
CA THR A 89 3.93 -2.51 -10.23
C THR A 89 3.76 -1.13 -9.61
N ILE A 90 4.87 -0.44 -9.38
CA ILE A 90 4.86 0.89 -8.80
C ILE A 90 5.40 1.88 -9.82
N GLN A 91 4.64 2.94 -10.06
CA GLN A 91 5.10 4.11 -10.78
C GLN A 91 5.36 5.23 -9.77
N ASN A 92 6.61 5.67 -9.71
CA ASN A 92 7.08 6.66 -8.76
C ASN A 92 7.81 7.80 -9.49
N TYR A 93 7.43 9.02 -9.22
CA TYR A 93 8.06 10.23 -9.77
C TYR A 93 9.40 10.53 -9.09
N GLY A 94 10.34 9.60 -9.19
CA GLY A 94 11.76 9.92 -9.00
C GLY A 94 12.35 9.75 -7.63
N ASN A 95 11.63 9.31 -6.59
CA ASN A 95 12.32 9.03 -5.36
C ASN A 95 11.72 7.91 -4.52
N GLY A 96 12.56 7.22 -3.80
CA GLY A 96 12.19 6.15 -2.90
C GLY A 96 11.53 6.61 -1.60
N GLY A 97 11.09 7.82 -1.45
CA GLY A 97 10.58 8.16 -0.15
C GLY A 97 9.69 9.38 -0.08
N GLY A 98 8.44 9.22 0.07
CA GLY A 98 7.53 10.12 0.75
C GLY A 98 7.47 11.59 0.30
N SER A 99 8.30 12.00 -0.63
CA SER A 99 8.37 13.41 -1.03
C SER A 99 7.29 13.79 -2.01
N TYR A 100 6.79 12.86 -2.82
CA TYR A 100 5.88 13.19 -3.89
C TYR A 100 4.59 12.36 -3.86
N THR A 101 3.50 12.97 -4.29
CA THR A 101 2.14 12.44 -4.21
C THR A 101 1.77 11.45 -5.28
N ALA A 102 2.56 11.34 -6.33
CA ALA A 102 2.17 10.58 -7.50
C ALA A 102 2.74 9.15 -7.53
N ASN A 103 2.87 8.54 -6.37
CA ASN A 103 3.13 7.11 -6.29
C ASN A 103 1.86 6.35 -6.68
N SER A 104 1.84 5.77 -7.88
CA SER A 104 0.75 4.92 -8.31
C SER A 104 1.13 3.46 -8.13
N ILE A 105 0.33 2.74 -7.35
CA ILE A 105 0.47 1.30 -7.13
C ILE A 105 -0.55 0.60 -8.01
N TYR A 106 -0.08 -0.29 -8.86
CA TYR A 106 -0.89 -1.08 -9.77
C TYR A 106 -0.93 -2.53 -9.30
N ILE A 107 -2.11 -3.09 -9.22
CA ILE A 107 -2.35 -4.52 -9.03
C ILE A 107 -3.08 -5.03 -10.27
N ASN A 108 -2.58 -6.09 -10.90
CA ASN A 108 -3.18 -6.64 -12.11
C ASN A 108 -3.41 -5.58 -13.21
N GLY A 109 -2.49 -4.61 -13.31
CA GLY A 109 -2.50 -3.56 -14.33
C GLY A 109 -3.47 -2.39 -14.08
N THR A 110 -4.15 -2.30 -12.95
CA THR A 110 -4.98 -1.16 -12.60
C THR A 110 -4.53 -0.50 -11.29
N LYS A 111 -4.66 0.81 -11.20
CA LYS A 111 -4.42 1.60 -9.98
C LYS A 111 -5.65 1.76 -9.09
N ASP A 112 -6.78 1.15 -9.49
CA ASP A 112 -8.01 1.15 -8.71
C ASP A 112 -7.91 0.09 -7.62
N VAL A 113 -7.24 0.49 -6.54
CA VAL A 113 -6.87 -0.32 -5.38
C VAL A 113 -7.42 0.36 -4.13
N VAL A 114 -8.02 -0.42 -3.24
CA VAL A 114 -8.43 0.05 -1.92
C VAL A 114 -7.28 -0.11 -0.94
N TYR A 115 -7.01 0.95 -0.19
CA TYR A 115 -6.02 0.98 0.88
C TYR A 115 -6.73 1.05 2.22
N LEU A 116 -6.32 0.16 3.14
CA LEU A 116 -6.88 0.05 4.47
C LEU A 116 -5.77 0.11 5.52
N ILE A 117 -6.08 0.69 6.68
CA ILE A 117 -5.31 0.55 7.91
C ILE A 117 -6.25 -0.05 8.96
N ASP A 118 -5.91 -1.24 9.47
CA ASP A 118 -6.74 -2.04 10.39
C ASP A 118 -8.19 -2.23 9.88
N GLY A 119 -8.35 -2.39 8.53
CA GLY A 119 -9.63 -2.57 7.86
C GLY A 119 -10.39 -1.27 7.54
N MET A 120 -9.89 -0.11 7.92
CA MET A 120 -10.53 1.19 7.66
C MET A 120 -9.92 1.87 6.43
N ARG A 121 -10.79 2.35 5.54
CA ARG A 121 -10.41 2.95 4.26
C ARG A 121 -9.63 4.25 4.43
N VAL A 122 -8.53 4.38 3.68
CA VAL A 122 -7.66 5.57 3.65
C VAL A 122 -7.44 6.14 2.25
N ASN A 123 -8.23 5.69 1.26
CA ASN A 123 -8.17 6.23 -0.10
C ASN A 123 -8.51 7.73 -0.13
N THR A 124 -7.87 8.43 -1.08
CA THR A 124 -8.17 9.83 -1.40
C THR A 124 -8.88 9.91 -2.74
N ASN A 125 -10.07 10.50 -2.79
CA ASN A 125 -10.88 10.64 -4.01
C ASN A 125 -10.79 12.04 -4.63
N GLY A 126 -9.76 12.81 -4.28
CA GLY A 126 -9.60 14.19 -4.72
C GLY A 126 -8.92 14.35 -6.08
N SER A 127 -8.07 13.41 -6.48
CA SER A 127 -7.18 13.55 -7.64
C SER A 127 -7.24 12.37 -8.59
N THR A 128 -6.83 12.58 -9.85
CA THR A 128 -6.65 11.52 -10.85
C THR A 128 -5.28 10.83 -10.76
N PHE A 129 -4.30 11.45 -10.10
CA PHE A 129 -2.92 10.95 -10.10
C PHE A 129 -2.69 9.80 -9.14
N SER A 130 -3.22 9.90 -7.92
CA SER A 130 -3.06 8.83 -6.92
C SER A 130 -4.32 8.67 -6.09
N LYS A 131 -4.67 7.42 -5.81
CA LYS A 131 -5.77 7.07 -4.89
C LYS A 131 -5.34 7.15 -3.43
N PHE A 132 -4.05 7.10 -3.17
CA PHE A 132 -3.45 7.17 -1.84
C PHE A 132 -1.96 7.47 -1.94
N ASP A 133 -1.45 8.27 -1.04
CA ASP A 133 -0.01 8.41 -0.85
C ASP A 133 0.47 7.39 0.18
N ALA A 134 0.83 6.22 -0.31
CA ALA A 134 1.24 5.08 0.51
C ALA A 134 2.51 5.32 1.34
N SER A 135 3.27 6.38 1.05
CA SER A 135 4.50 6.68 1.76
C SER A 135 4.32 7.59 2.98
N CYS A 136 3.13 8.16 3.15
CA CYS A 136 2.93 9.26 4.09
C CYS A 136 2.25 8.91 5.41
N LEU A 137 1.45 7.83 5.49
CA LEU A 137 0.58 7.61 6.65
C LEU A 137 1.03 6.53 7.62
N VAL A 138 2.00 5.70 7.25
CA VAL A 138 2.34 4.53 8.05
C VAL A 138 3.80 4.56 8.48
N ASP A 139 4.03 4.65 9.79
CA ASP A 139 5.32 4.30 10.36
C ASP A 139 5.52 2.79 10.29
N MET A 140 6.49 2.33 9.49
CA MET A 140 6.77 0.92 9.28
C MET A 140 7.13 0.18 10.59
N SER A 141 7.55 0.89 11.63
CA SER A 141 7.84 0.28 12.93
C SER A 141 6.58 -0.19 13.66
N THR A 142 5.43 0.43 13.40
CA THR A 142 4.12 0.09 14.01
C THR A 142 3.36 -0.98 13.23
N VAL A 143 3.81 -1.35 12.02
CA VAL A 143 3.16 -2.34 11.16
C VAL A 143 3.49 -3.76 11.63
N GLU A 144 2.49 -4.61 11.76
CA GLU A 144 2.62 -6.05 12.02
C GLU A 144 2.77 -6.83 10.72
N ARG A 145 1.92 -6.56 9.74
CA ARG A 145 1.96 -7.17 8.41
C ARG A 145 1.22 -6.32 7.38
N ILE A 146 1.49 -6.57 6.11
CA ILE A 146 0.76 -5.98 5.00
C ILE A 146 0.14 -7.12 4.20
N GLU A 147 -1.17 -7.12 4.09
CA GLU A 147 -1.95 -8.08 3.32
C GLU A 147 -2.30 -7.46 1.96
N VAL A 148 -2.01 -8.16 0.87
CA VAL A 148 -2.32 -7.74 -0.49
C VAL A 148 -3.26 -8.75 -1.12
N LEU A 149 -4.54 -8.41 -1.20
CA LEU A 149 -5.55 -9.15 -1.96
C LEU A 149 -5.51 -8.66 -3.40
N LYS A 150 -5.19 -9.54 -4.34
CA LYS A 150 -5.12 -9.26 -5.78
C LYS A 150 -6.37 -9.77 -6.50
N GLY A 151 -6.94 -8.98 -7.39
CA GLY A 151 -8.21 -9.25 -8.05
C GLY A 151 -9.37 -8.44 -7.48
N SER A 152 -10.51 -8.45 -8.16
CA SER A 152 -11.67 -7.65 -7.74
C SER A 152 -12.17 -8.01 -6.35
N ALA A 153 -12.40 -6.97 -5.53
CA ALA A 153 -12.94 -7.06 -4.17
C ALA A 153 -14.08 -6.05 -3.91
N SER A 154 -14.71 -5.55 -4.98
CA SER A 154 -15.73 -4.49 -4.88
C SER A 154 -16.98 -4.93 -4.12
N THR A 155 -17.30 -6.21 -4.08
CA THR A 155 -18.41 -6.76 -3.27
C THR A 155 -18.24 -6.48 -1.78
N LEU A 156 -17.01 -6.50 -1.26
CA LEU A 156 -16.74 -6.23 0.14
C LEU A 156 -16.36 -4.77 0.41
N TYR A 157 -15.63 -4.12 -0.51
CA TYR A 157 -15.00 -2.82 -0.26
C TYR A 157 -15.55 -1.68 -1.13
N GLY A 158 -16.46 -1.99 -2.07
CA GLY A 158 -17.09 -1.01 -2.94
C GLY A 158 -16.16 -0.46 -4.01
N SER A 159 -16.34 0.81 -4.34
CA SER A 159 -15.56 1.51 -5.35
C SER A 159 -14.05 1.41 -5.14
N ASP A 160 -13.31 1.42 -6.24
CA ASP A 160 -11.84 1.41 -6.30
C ASP A 160 -11.17 0.05 -5.99
N ALA A 161 -11.93 -1.03 -5.79
CA ALA A 161 -11.38 -2.35 -5.53
C ALA A 161 -11.32 -3.25 -6.78
N ALA A 162 -11.18 -2.68 -7.98
CA ALA A 162 -11.06 -3.43 -9.23
C ALA A 162 -9.75 -4.22 -9.34
N GLY A 163 -8.65 -3.65 -8.87
CA GLY A 163 -7.34 -4.30 -8.82
C GLY A 163 -7.12 -5.12 -7.57
N GLY A 164 -7.74 -4.73 -6.47
CA GLY A 164 -7.58 -5.40 -5.19
C GLY A 164 -7.60 -4.49 -3.97
N VAL A 165 -7.06 -5.03 -2.87
CA VAL A 165 -7.01 -4.37 -1.57
C VAL A 165 -5.61 -4.51 -0.96
N ILE A 166 -5.08 -3.44 -0.41
CA ILE A 166 -3.90 -3.44 0.42
C ILE A 166 -4.34 -3.09 1.84
N ASN A 167 -4.23 -4.05 2.76
CA ASN A 167 -4.62 -3.88 4.15
C ASN A 167 -3.38 -3.89 5.06
N ILE A 168 -3.12 -2.78 5.71
CA ILE A 168 -1.99 -2.60 6.61
C ILE A 168 -2.50 -2.90 8.02
N ILE A 169 -1.99 -3.96 8.62
CA ILE A 169 -2.33 -4.37 9.98
C ILE A 169 -1.25 -3.85 10.92
N THR A 170 -1.66 -3.07 11.91
CA THR A 170 -0.77 -2.52 12.92
C THR A 170 -0.58 -3.50 14.09
N LYS A 171 0.54 -3.36 14.81
CA LYS A 171 0.89 -4.22 15.94
C LYS A 171 -0.18 -4.25 17.01
N LYS A 172 -0.43 -5.45 17.54
CA LYS A 172 -1.20 -5.66 18.77
C LYS A 172 -0.24 -5.89 19.93
N VAL A 173 -0.47 -5.24 21.05
CA VAL A 173 0.31 -5.40 22.27
C VAL A 173 -0.28 -6.55 23.08
N LYS A 174 0.55 -7.56 23.43
CA LYS A 174 0.14 -8.67 24.30
C LYS A 174 0.04 -8.19 25.75
N ASP A 175 -0.82 -8.80 26.52
CA ASP A 175 -1.02 -8.42 27.94
C ASP A 175 0.25 -8.68 28.77
N GLY A 176 0.65 -7.70 29.58
CA GLY A 176 1.87 -7.73 30.38
C GLY A 176 3.15 -7.29 29.64
N ASP A 177 3.11 -7.05 28.34
CA ASP A 177 4.28 -6.58 27.59
C ASP A 177 4.56 -5.09 27.87
N SER A 178 5.85 -4.76 27.96
CA SER A 178 6.34 -3.39 27.94
C SER A 178 7.68 -3.35 27.20
N LYS A 179 7.77 -2.54 26.14
CA LYS A 179 8.98 -2.46 25.34
C LYS A 179 9.17 -1.03 24.80
N THR A 180 10.37 -0.52 24.96
CA THR A 180 10.82 0.71 24.30
C THR A 180 11.84 0.36 23.23
N THR A 181 11.71 0.93 22.04
CA THR A 181 12.64 0.76 20.94
C THR A 181 13.10 2.12 20.42
N LEU A 182 14.41 2.30 20.33
CA LEU A 182 15.06 3.46 19.75
C LEU A 182 15.79 3.03 18.49
N GLY A 183 15.72 3.83 17.44
CA GLY A 183 16.42 3.58 16.18
C GLY A 183 17.11 4.82 15.66
N ILE A 184 18.29 4.63 15.09
CA ILE A 184 19.02 5.66 14.34
C ILE A 184 19.53 5.03 13.04
N THR A 185 19.37 5.74 11.94
CA THR A 185 19.89 5.34 10.62
C THR A 185 20.54 6.54 9.95
N GLY A 186 21.71 6.33 9.36
CA GLY A 186 22.41 7.30 8.51
C GLY A 186 22.82 6.65 7.21
N GLY A 187 23.02 7.44 6.16
CA GLY A 187 23.39 6.84 4.88
C GLY A 187 23.69 7.82 3.76
N SER A 188 23.78 7.26 2.57
CA SER A 188 23.91 8.02 1.32
C SER A 188 22.76 9.02 1.16
N ASN A 189 22.93 10.01 0.29
CA ASN A 189 21.92 11.03 -0.01
C ASN A 189 21.50 11.84 1.23
N SER A 190 22.45 12.08 2.16
CA SER A 190 22.19 12.76 3.43
C SER A 190 21.00 12.17 4.20
N THR A 191 20.84 10.85 4.12
CA THR A 191 19.76 10.16 4.84
C THR A 191 20.05 10.12 6.32
N GLU A 192 19.10 10.62 7.11
CA GLU A 192 19.07 10.54 8.57
C GLU A 192 17.65 10.12 8.98
N LYS A 193 17.56 9.09 9.83
CA LYS A 193 16.29 8.64 10.39
C LYS A 193 16.45 8.41 11.89
N TYR A 194 15.52 8.95 12.65
CA TYR A 194 15.42 8.79 14.09
C TYR A 194 14.05 8.23 14.42
N SER A 195 13.98 7.16 15.17
CA SER A 195 12.73 6.54 15.56
C SER A 195 12.68 6.22 17.05
N PHE A 196 11.49 6.38 17.59
CA PHE A 196 11.12 6.01 18.95
C PHE A 196 9.81 5.24 18.90
N MET A 197 9.71 4.14 19.62
CA MET A 197 8.47 3.44 19.83
C MET A 197 8.44 2.90 21.26
N ASN A 198 7.33 3.14 21.95
CA ASN A 198 7.02 2.51 23.24
C ASN A 198 5.68 1.79 23.09
N THR A 199 5.68 0.52 23.45
CA THR A 199 4.47 -0.30 23.54
C THR A 199 4.34 -0.84 24.95
N GLY A 200 3.12 -0.98 25.42
CA GLY A 200 2.90 -1.57 26.74
C GLY A 200 1.47 -1.97 26.97
N SER A 201 1.27 -2.81 27.97
CA SER A 201 -0.05 -3.26 28.40
C SER A 201 -0.07 -3.50 29.93
N LYS A 202 -1.15 -3.10 30.56
CA LYS A 202 -1.39 -3.30 31.99
C LYS A 202 -2.88 -3.30 32.30
N ASP A 203 -3.35 -4.30 33.01
CA ASP A 203 -4.73 -4.41 33.49
C ASP A 203 -5.77 -4.24 32.36
N GLY A 204 -5.50 -4.83 31.19
CA GLY A 204 -6.33 -4.72 29.99
C GLY A 204 -6.23 -3.38 29.26
N LEU A 205 -5.53 -2.37 29.77
CA LEU A 205 -5.12 -1.20 29.00
C LEU A 205 -3.90 -1.54 28.16
N PHE A 206 -3.84 -1.07 26.93
CA PHE A 206 -2.66 -1.22 26.08
C PHE A 206 -2.42 0.06 25.27
N TRP A 207 -1.16 0.26 24.89
CA TRP A 207 -0.77 1.45 24.14
C TRP A 207 0.40 1.18 23.19
N THR A 208 0.44 1.95 22.12
CA THR A 208 1.60 2.17 21.27
C THR A 208 1.77 3.67 21.09
N VAL A 209 2.99 4.16 21.34
CA VAL A 209 3.39 5.53 21.03
C VAL A 209 4.61 5.44 20.15
N ALA A 210 4.54 5.97 18.94
CA ALA A 210 5.67 6.00 18.02
C ALA A 210 5.90 7.41 17.46
N ALA A 211 7.15 7.76 17.27
CA ALA A 211 7.57 9.01 16.63
C ALA A 211 8.75 8.74 15.72
N GLN A 212 8.75 9.33 14.54
CA GLN A 212 9.82 9.19 13.57
C GLN A 212 10.13 10.53 12.92
N LYS A 213 11.42 10.78 12.70
CA LYS A 213 11.95 11.88 11.92
C LYS A 213 12.74 11.30 10.76
N ASP A 214 12.39 11.69 9.54
CA ASP A 214 13.08 11.31 8.30
C ASP A 214 13.63 12.56 7.60
N ILE A 215 14.91 12.53 7.27
CA ILE A 215 15.59 13.55 6.49
C ILE A 215 16.29 12.84 5.32
N SER A 216 16.15 13.36 4.13
CA SER A 216 16.93 12.92 2.98
C SER A 216 17.22 14.11 2.06
N GLY A 217 18.34 14.04 1.35
CA GLY A 217 18.79 15.06 0.40
C GLY A 217 18.74 14.58 -1.04
N ASP A 218 19.37 15.37 -1.90
CA ASP A 218 19.51 15.04 -3.31
C ASP A 218 20.18 13.68 -3.49
N PHE A 219 19.78 12.94 -4.51
CA PHE A 219 20.39 11.65 -4.84
C PHE A 219 21.10 11.71 -6.19
N LYS A 220 21.99 10.74 -6.41
CA LYS A 220 22.54 10.45 -7.74
C LYS A 220 21.84 9.26 -8.34
N ASP A 221 21.49 9.34 -9.65
CA ASP A 221 21.01 8.22 -10.40
C ASP A 221 22.17 7.27 -10.82
N GLY A 222 21.88 6.15 -11.46
CA GLY A 222 22.89 5.18 -11.90
C GLY A 222 23.84 5.68 -13.01
N ARG A 223 23.66 6.89 -13.52
CA ARG A 223 24.59 7.59 -14.43
C ARG A 223 25.40 8.67 -13.73
N GLY A 224 25.15 8.89 -12.44
CA GLY A 224 25.80 9.90 -11.64
C GLY A 224 25.17 11.30 -11.73
N ASN A 225 24.05 11.47 -12.41
CA ASN A 225 23.32 12.73 -12.46
C ASN A 225 22.73 13.04 -11.07
N SER A 226 22.86 14.29 -10.65
CA SER A 226 22.30 14.74 -9.36
C SER A 226 20.84 15.14 -9.56
N ILE A 227 19.95 14.50 -8.81
CA ILE A 227 18.51 14.72 -8.83
C ILE A 227 18.11 15.45 -7.54
N ALA A 228 17.53 16.62 -7.68
CA ALA A 228 17.05 17.40 -6.54
C ALA A 228 15.86 16.67 -5.88
N ASN A 229 16.04 16.24 -4.63
CA ASN A 229 15.03 15.47 -3.92
C ASN A 229 15.26 15.55 -2.41
N ASN A 230 14.80 16.63 -1.80
CA ASN A 230 14.95 16.80 -0.37
C ASN A 230 13.63 16.51 0.35
N VAL A 231 13.69 15.77 1.44
CA VAL A 231 12.56 15.47 2.31
C VAL A 231 12.94 15.76 3.74
N ASN A 232 12.02 16.38 4.47
CA ASN A 232 12.09 16.56 5.91
C ASN A 232 10.71 16.22 6.46
N ALA A 233 10.56 15.01 6.99
CA ALA A 233 9.26 14.46 7.41
C ALA A 233 9.26 14.09 8.90
N GLU A 234 8.09 14.23 9.51
CA GLU A 234 7.80 13.82 10.88
C GLU A 234 6.53 12.97 10.91
N THR A 235 6.61 11.83 11.59
CA THR A 235 5.48 10.93 11.80
C THR A 235 5.25 10.75 13.29
N LEU A 236 3.99 10.75 13.69
CA LEU A 236 3.56 10.51 15.05
C LEU A 236 2.39 9.53 15.03
N ASP A 237 2.44 8.53 15.89
CA ASP A 237 1.41 7.49 16.04
C ASP A 237 1.09 7.28 17.53
N PHE A 238 -0.20 7.35 17.89
CA PHE A 238 -0.73 7.08 19.22
C PHE A 238 -1.88 6.11 19.11
N LYS A 239 -1.69 4.91 19.61
CA LYS A 239 -2.76 3.92 19.76
C LYS A 239 -2.98 3.63 21.24
N PHE A 240 -4.23 3.74 21.69
CA PHE A 240 -4.64 3.38 23.04
C PHE A 240 -5.86 2.48 22.98
N GLY A 241 -5.84 1.41 23.75
CA GLY A 241 -6.97 0.51 23.81
C GLY A 241 -7.24 -0.02 25.20
N LYS A 242 -8.46 -0.50 25.39
CA LYS A 242 -8.92 -1.19 26.60
C LYS A 242 -9.60 -2.49 26.19
N ASN A 243 -9.09 -3.59 26.70
CA ASN A 243 -9.81 -4.85 26.76
C ASN A 243 -10.66 -4.82 28.04
N PHE A 244 -11.97 -4.77 27.90
CA PHE A 244 -12.89 -4.80 29.06
C PHE A 244 -12.96 -6.20 29.64
N ASP A 245 -12.89 -7.17 28.75
CA ASP A 245 -12.81 -8.61 29.02
C ASP A 245 -12.09 -9.29 27.81
N LYS A 246 -12.13 -10.63 27.74
CA LYS A 246 -11.53 -11.42 26.65
C LYS A 246 -12.24 -11.26 25.29
N ASP A 247 -13.47 -10.76 25.30
CA ASP A 247 -14.39 -10.72 24.17
C ASP A 247 -14.70 -9.28 23.69
N THR A 248 -14.36 -8.26 24.49
CA THR A 248 -14.74 -6.86 24.21
C THR A 248 -13.56 -5.92 24.33
N SER A 249 -13.32 -5.12 23.29
CA SER A 249 -12.28 -4.10 23.27
C SER A 249 -12.73 -2.78 22.65
N LEU A 250 -12.09 -1.70 23.05
CA LEU A 250 -12.21 -0.38 22.44
C LEU A 250 -10.83 0.18 22.17
N VAL A 251 -10.57 0.60 20.93
CA VAL A 251 -9.27 1.09 20.48
C VAL A 251 -9.42 2.46 19.85
N PHE A 252 -8.65 3.41 20.33
CA PHE A 252 -8.43 4.73 19.73
C PHE A 252 -7.07 4.74 19.04
N ASP A 253 -7.01 5.32 17.85
CA ASP A 253 -5.78 5.48 17.06
C ASP A 253 -5.73 6.89 16.47
N TYR A 254 -4.56 7.54 16.60
CA TYR A 254 -4.24 8.82 15.99
C TYR A 254 -2.90 8.73 15.27
N GLN A 255 -2.88 9.08 14.00
CA GLN A 255 -1.67 9.17 13.19
C GLN A 255 -1.54 10.56 12.58
N SER A 256 -0.30 11.07 12.52
CA SER A 256 0.04 12.33 11.86
C SER A 256 1.32 12.17 11.07
N TYR A 257 1.29 12.65 9.83
CA TYR A 257 2.46 12.79 8.97
C TYR A 257 2.56 14.23 8.48
N GLN A 258 3.71 14.85 8.67
CA GLN A 258 4.00 16.19 8.16
C GLN A 258 5.32 16.17 7.41
N SER A 259 5.39 16.83 6.26
CA SER A 259 6.64 16.94 5.51
C SER A 259 6.74 18.23 4.72
N ASP A 260 7.96 18.75 4.63
CA ASP A 260 8.39 19.69 3.61
C ASP A 260 9.29 18.94 2.63
N TYR A 261 9.14 19.18 1.33
CA TYR A 261 9.94 18.49 0.32
C TYR A 261 10.32 19.39 -0.86
N LEU A 262 11.41 19.00 -1.53
CA LEU A 262 11.84 19.53 -2.82
C LEU A 262 11.85 18.37 -3.81
N ARG A 263 11.30 18.55 -4.99
CA ARG A 263 11.29 17.56 -6.07
C ARG A 263 11.60 18.20 -7.42
N PRO A 264 12.03 17.44 -8.43
CA PRO A 264 12.07 17.94 -9.81
C PRO A 264 10.63 18.22 -10.30
N THR A 265 10.46 19.28 -11.10
CA THR A 265 9.19 19.58 -11.77
C THR A 265 9.04 18.84 -13.08
N ASP A 266 10.15 18.69 -13.81
CA ASP A 266 10.21 18.04 -15.11
C ASP A 266 11.03 16.76 -15.04
N GLY A 267 10.69 15.78 -15.88
CA GLY A 267 11.47 14.58 -16.11
C GLY A 267 12.56 14.81 -17.18
N GLY A 268 13.45 13.83 -17.34
CA GLY A 268 14.46 13.80 -18.39
C GLY A 268 15.90 14.01 -17.91
N LEU A 269 16.81 14.30 -18.85
CA LEU A 269 18.25 14.43 -18.59
C LEU A 269 18.65 15.77 -17.95
N ASN A 270 17.87 16.82 -18.14
CA ASN A 270 18.19 18.18 -17.70
C ASN A 270 17.20 18.68 -16.67
N ILE A 271 17.15 18.01 -15.52
CA ILE A 271 16.28 18.42 -14.40
C ILE A 271 16.89 19.60 -13.69
N THR A 272 16.56 20.82 -14.13
CA THR A 272 17.03 22.08 -13.53
C THR A 272 15.97 22.71 -12.65
N ASP A 273 14.70 22.49 -12.97
CA ASP A 273 13.58 23.13 -12.30
C ASP A 273 13.08 22.27 -11.14
N THR A 274 12.78 22.90 -10.04
CA THR A 274 12.39 22.24 -8.80
C THR A 274 11.15 22.87 -8.20
N SER A 275 10.33 22.01 -7.60
CA SER A 275 9.13 22.33 -6.88
C SER A 275 9.33 22.17 -5.37
N LEU A 276 8.83 23.13 -4.61
CA LEU A 276 8.69 23.04 -3.18
C LEU A 276 7.26 22.61 -2.82
N GLY A 277 7.13 21.66 -1.92
CA GLY A 277 5.84 21.19 -1.48
C GLY A 277 5.80 20.88 0.02
N GLU A 278 4.59 20.83 0.53
CA GLU A 278 4.29 20.46 1.91
C GLU A 278 3.09 19.51 2.00
N LYS A 279 3.09 18.64 3.00
CA LYS A 279 1.99 17.73 3.34
C LYS A 279 1.68 17.81 4.83
N ASP A 280 0.40 17.70 5.17
CA ASP A 280 -0.10 17.56 6.55
C ASP A 280 -1.27 16.57 6.56
N ASN A 281 -0.97 15.29 6.82
CA ASN A 281 -1.95 14.23 6.85
C ASN A 281 -2.21 13.81 8.30
N LYS A 282 -3.50 13.67 8.66
CA LYS A 282 -3.93 13.25 9.99
C LYS A 282 -5.04 12.22 9.88
N ARG A 283 -4.97 11.23 10.73
CA ARG A 283 -5.99 10.19 10.84
C ARG A 283 -6.39 10.00 12.29
N PHE A 284 -7.70 9.88 12.52
CA PHE A 284 -8.29 9.46 13.78
C PHE A 284 -9.14 8.23 13.54
N SER A 285 -9.13 7.28 14.46
CA SER A 285 -10.12 6.22 14.44
C SER A 285 -10.48 5.74 15.84
N LEU A 286 -11.70 5.21 15.95
CA LEU A 286 -12.22 4.54 17.12
C LEU A 286 -12.85 3.22 16.66
N VAL A 287 -12.39 2.12 17.23
CA VAL A 287 -12.83 0.76 16.87
C VAL A 287 -13.35 0.07 18.13
N TYR A 288 -14.58 -0.41 18.05
CA TYR A 288 -15.20 -1.27 19.06
C TYR A 288 -15.33 -2.67 18.47
N ASP A 289 -14.67 -3.63 19.11
CA ASP A 289 -14.72 -5.04 18.76
C ASP A 289 -15.44 -5.81 19.88
N ASN A 290 -16.43 -6.62 19.53
CA ASN A 290 -17.20 -7.42 20.50
C ASN A 290 -17.48 -8.82 19.95
N LYS A 291 -17.07 -9.84 20.68
CA LYS A 291 -17.51 -11.22 20.49
C LYS A 291 -18.85 -11.40 21.20
N VAL A 292 -19.95 -11.20 20.46
CA VAL A 292 -21.33 -11.27 20.98
C VAL A 292 -21.68 -12.67 21.50
N SER A 293 -21.11 -13.70 20.86
CA SER A 293 -21.22 -15.12 21.26
C SER A 293 -20.08 -15.92 20.66
N GLU A 294 -19.98 -17.22 20.98
CA GLU A 294 -18.99 -18.13 20.36
C GLU A 294 -19.10 -18.19 18.82
N LYS A 295 -20.23 -17.81 18.27
CA LYS A 295 -20.50 -17.85 16.83
C LYS A 295 -20.60 -16.45 16.18
N ALA A 296 -20.66 -15.40 16.95
CA ALA A 296 -20.97 -14.07 16.44
C ALA A 296 -20.00 -13.01 16.97
N THR A 297 -19.44 -12.23 16.04
CA THR A 297 -18.62 -11.05 16.33
C THR A 297 -19.20 -9.81 15.66
N ASN A 298 -19.04 -8.67 16.31
CA ASN A 298 -19.40 -7.38 15.73
C ASN A 298 -18.23 -6.41 15.87
N LYS A 299 -17.91 -5.70 14.79
CA LYS A 299 -16.87 -4.67 14.74
C LYS A 299 -17.45 -3.37 14.22
N ILE A 300 -17.41 -2.33 15.04
CA ILE A 300 -17.85 -0.98 14.70
C ILE A 300 -16.62 -0.09 14.62
N SER A 301 -16.50 0.66 13.53
CA SER A 301 -15.38 1.57 13.29
C SER A 301 -15.88 2.94 12.86
N VAL A 302 -15.33 3.99 13.49
CA VAL A 302 -15.52 5.39 13.08
C VAL A 302 -14.16 5.99 12.83
N TYR A 303 -14.00 6.71 11.71
CA TYR A 303 -12.71 7.30 11.37
C TYR A 303 -12.84 8.63 10.66
N GLN A 304 -11.80 9.45 10.77
CA GLN A 304 -11.61 10.69 10.02
C GLN A 304 -10.19 10.74 9.47
N ASN A 305 -10.07 11.01 8.17
CA ASN A 305 -8.80 11.26 7.50
C ASN A 305 -8.79 12.70 7.00
N LYS A 306 -7.71 13.44 7.26
CA LYS A 306 -7.43 14.76 6.69
C LYS A 306 -6.16 14.66 5.87
N ASN A 307 -6.25 15.01 4.60
CA ASN A 307 -5.15 14.98 3.66
C ASN A 307 -4.97 16.38 3.07
N TYR A 308 -3.87 17.02 3.45
CA TYR A 308 -3.47 18.30 2.92
C TYR A 308 -2.18 18.17 2.11
N LEU A 309 -2.23 18.73 0.92
CA LEU A 309 -1.11 18.84 0.02
C LEU A 309 -1.07 20.25 -0.56
N ASN A 310 0.11 20.84 -0.60
CA ASN A 310 0.37 22.08 -1.31
C ASN A 310 1.70 21.93 -2.07
N ASP A 311 1.62 21.50 -3.31
CA ASP A 311 2.75 21.23 -4.17
C ASP A 311 3.04 22.42 -5.08
N ASN A 312 4.32 22.67 -5.34
CA ASN A 312 4.82 23.77 -6.15
C ASN A 312 4.32 25.16 -5.69
N TYR A 313 4.25 25.38 -4.38
CA TYR A 313 3.76 26.65 -3.81
C TYR A 313 4.66 27.84 -4.09
N ASN A 314 5.89 27.60 -4.58
CA ASN A 314 6.84 28.63 -5.02
C ASN A 314 6.57 29.13 -6.46
N ASP A 315 5.71 28.46 -7.21
CA ASP A 315 5.29 28.89 -8.55
C ASP A 315 3.75 28.98 -8.63
N PRO A 316 3.16 30.18 -8.49
CA PRO A 316 1.73 30.36 -8.50
C PRO A 316 1.05 30.01 -9.85
N LEU A 317 1.83 29.87 -10.93
CA LEU A 317 1.31 29.47 -12.24
C LEU A 317 1.15 27.96 -12.38
N ASN A 318 1.82 27.17 -11.52
CA ASN A 318 1.83 25.71 -11.58
C ASN A 318 1.55 25.06 -10.21
N VAL A 319 0.74 25.66 -9.35
CA VAL A 319 0.43 25.13 -8.02
C VAL A 319 -0.54 23.96 -8.08
N TRP A 320 -0.35 22.98 -7.18
CA TRP A 320 -1.36 21.97 -6.91
C TRP A 320 -1.64 21.90 -5.40
N LEU A 321 -2.83 22.32 -5.03
CA LEU A 321 -3.31 22.34 -3.66
C LEU A 321 -4.54 21.44 -3.51
N MET A 322 -4.55 20.61 -2.47
CA MET A 322 -5.69 19.78 -2.10
C MET A 322 -5.84 19.75 -0.57
N ASP A 323 -7.00 20.13 -0.07
CA ASP A 323 -7.43 19.99 1.32
C ASP A 323 -8.68 19.10 1.36
N LEU A 324 -8.46 17.81 1.62
CA LEU A 324 -9.48 16.77 1.61
C LEU A 324 -9.72 16.25 3.03
N GLU A 325 -10.98 16.14 3.41
CA GLU A 325 -11.43 15.49 4.64
C GLU A 325 -12.38 14.34 4.30
N THR A 326 -12.06 13.13 4.81
CA THR A 326 -12.92 11.96 4.72
C THR A 326 -13.38 11.57 6.12
N VAL A 327 -14.69 11.41 6.30
CA VAL A 327 -15.30 10.84 7.50
C VAL A 327 -15.95 9.52 7.14
N GLY A 328 -15.71 8.48 7.92
CA GLY A 328 -16.26 7.15 7.65
C GLY A 328 -16.80 6.46 8.89
N PHE A 329 -17.75 5.57 8.63
CA PHE A 329 -18.34 4.65 9.58
C PHE A 329 -18.48 3.28 8.92
N SER A 330 -18.14 2.22 9.64
CA SER A 330 -18.33 0.84 9.20
C SER A 330 -18.83 0.00 10.36
N ASP A 331 -19.84 -0.81 10.11
CA ASP A 331 -20.35 -1.84 11.03
C ASP A 331 -20.28 -3.17 10.31
N GLN A 332 -19.53 -4.13 10.86
CA GLN A 332 -19.37 -5.47 10.33
C GLN A 332 -19.84 -6.49 11.36
N PHE A 333 -20.78 -7.31 10.98
CA PHE A 333 -21.25 -8.46 11.75
C PHE A 333 -20.82 -9.75 11.07
N THR A 334 -20.16 -10.65 11.81
CA THR A 334 -19.74 -11.96 11.33
C THR A 334 -20.41 -13.04 12.16
N TYR A 335 -21.04 -14.03 11.49
CA TYR A 335 -21.69 -15.17 12.13
C TYR A 335 -21.14 -16.48 11.57
N LYS A 336 -20.56 -17.30 12.43
CA LYS A 336 -19.91 -18.57 12.07
C LYS A 336 -20.71 -19.78 12.57
N THR A 337 -20.96 -20.73 11.67
CA THR A 337 -21.46 -22.06 11.99
C THR A 337 -20.44 -23.11 11.54
N GLN A 338 -20.77 -24.39 11.61
CA GLN A 338 -19.90 -25.43 11.08
C GLN A 338 -19.73 -25.37 9.55
N LYS A 339 -20.76 -24.87 8.84
CA LYS A 339 -20.79 -24.87 7.37
C LYS A 339 -20.84 -23.48 6.74
N HIS A 340 -21.19 -22.45 7.48
CA HIS A 340 -21.38 -21.09 6.96
C HIS A 340 -20.58 -20.09 7.77
N THR A 341 -19.90 -19.22 7.08
CA THR A 341 -19.39 -17.97 7.64
C THR A 341 -20.06 -16.81 6.91
N LEU A 342 -21.02 -16.20 7.57
CA LEU A 342 -21.76 -15.05 7.05
C LEU A 342 -21.09 -13.76 7.53
N VAL A 343 -20.72 -12.89 6.60
CA VAL A 343 -20.27 -11.51 6.86
C VAL A 343 -21.30 -10.57 6.28
N SER A 344 -21.81 -9.65 7.08
CA SER A 344 -22.71 -8.59 6.64
C SER A 344 -22.34 -7.26 7.27
N GLY A 345 -22.70 -6.17 6.63
CA GLY A 345 -22.38 -4.87 7.22
C GLY A 345 -22.94 -3.67 6.48
N PHE A 346 -22.65 -2.54 7.08
CA PHE A 346 -22.98 -1.23 6.57
C PHE A 346 -21.70 -0.36 6.53
N ASP A 347 -21.46 0.27 5.40
CA ASP A 347 -20.39 1.25 5.22
C ASP A 347 -20.98 2.62 4.87
N PHE A 348 -20.41 3.65 5.48
CA PHE A 348 -20.66 5.05 5.13
C PHE A 348 -19.33 5.77 5.00
N TYR A 349 -19.16 6.56 3.96
CA TYR A 349 -18.11 7.56 3.92
C TYR A 349 -18.56 8.84 3.23
N GLN A 350 -17.96 9.94 3.63
CA GLN A 350 -18.14 11.26 3.06
C GLN A 350 -16.79 11.89 2.81
N ASP A 351 -16.53 12.25 1.56
CA ASP A 351 -15.34 12.97 1.11
C ASP A 351 -15.69 14.43 0.86
N LYS A 352 -15.10 15.34 1.64
CA LYS A 352 -15.26 16.78 1.48
C LYS A 352 -13.93 17.42 1.06
N ILE A 353 -13.86 17.96 -0.15
CA ILE A 353 -12.79 18.88 -0.53
C ILE A 353 -13.15 20.28 -0.05
N LYS A 354 -12.38 20.77 0.93
CA LYS A 354 -12.50 22.13 1.47
C LYS A 354 -11.92 23.15 0.49
N ASN A 355 -10.80 22.81 -0.14
CA ASN A 355 -10.16 23.64 -1.15
C ASN A 355 -9.35 22.76 -2.12
N TYR A 356 -9.52 23.02 -3.39
CA TYR A 356 -8.71 22.44 -4.47
C TYR A 356 -8.30 23.53 -5.43
N SER A 357 -7.04 23.55 -5.83
CA SER A 357 -6.49 24.40 -6.88
C SER A 357 -5.45 23.62 -7.66
N SER A 358 -5.60 23.56 -8.97
CA SER A 358 -4.59 23.06 -9.88
C SER A 358 -4.44 24.08 -11.01
N THR A 359 -3.25 24.62 -11.14
CA THR A 359 -2.90 25.57 -12.20
C THR A 359 -1.76 24.97 -13.02
N SER A 360 -1.80 25.08 -14.33
CA SER A 360 -0.72 24.66 -15.22
C SER A 360 -0.87 25.38 -16.57
N SER A 361 0.17 26.09 -17.00
CA SER A 361 0.29 26.68 -18.35
C SER A 361 -0.98 27.35 -18.89
N GLY A 362 -1.69 28.12 -18.05
CA GLY A 362 -2.92 28.85 -18.44
C GLY A 362 -4.22 28.10 -18.15
N TYR A 363 -4.17 26.84 -17.68
CA TYR A 363 -5.34 26.11 -17.21
C TYR A 363 -5.51 26.26 -15.70
N VAL A 364 -6.74 26.54 -15.28
CA VAL A 364 -7.08 26.69 -13.87
C VAL A 364 -8.28 25.81 -13.54
N SER A 365 -8.11 24.90 -12.58
CA SER A 365 -9.17 24.11 -11.98
C SER A 365 -9.24 24.41 -10.50
N GLN A 366 -10.29 25.10 -10.06
CA GLN A 366 -10.48 25.49 -8.67
C GLN A 366 -11.91 25.24 -8.22
N TRP A 367 -12.06 24.62 -7.04
CA TRP A 367 -13.36 24.49 -6.38
C TRP A 367 -13.19 24.39 -4.86
N LYS A 368 -14.26 24.68 -4.15
CA LYS A 368 -14.32 24.66 -2.69
C LYS A 368 -15.60 23.97 -2.21
N ASP A 369 -15.52 23.39 -1.02
CA ASP A 369 -16.66 22.84 -0.28
C ASP A 369 -17.53 21.86 -1.10
N LYS A 370 -16.89 21.01 -1.90
CA LYS A 370 -17.56 19.94 -2.63
C LYS A 370 -17.54 18.66 -1.80
N THR A 371 -18.70 18.03 -1.71
CA THR A 371 -18.92 16.83 -0.90
C THR A 371 -19.48 15.71 -1.75
N ILE A 372 -18.91 14.51 -1.59
CA ILE A 372 -19.42 13.26 -2.13
C ILE A 372 -19.72 12.34 -0.95
N THR A 373 -20.85 11.66 -0.98
CA THR A 373 -21.25 10.70 0.05
C THR A 373 -21.57 9.36 -0.56
N ASN A 374 -21.14 8.28 0.07
CA ASN A 374 -21.51 6.93 -0.27
C ASN A 374 -22.06 6.20 0.96
N ARG A 375 -23.11 5.41 0.77
CA ARG A 375 -23.70 4.50 1.76
C ARG A 375 -23.84 3.15 1.12
N ALA A 376 -23.49 2.09 1.85
CA ALA A 376 -23.58 0.76 1.31
C ALA A 376 -24.00 -0.26 2.34
N VAL A 377 -24.70 -1.28 1.90
CA VAL A 377 -24.92 -2.52 2.62
C VAL A 377 -24.31 -3.66 1.84
N TYR A 378 -23.74 -4.64 2.54
CA TYR A 378 -23.15 -5.80 1.91
C TYR A 378 -23.42 -7.07 2.72
N MET A 379 -23.38 -8.19 2.03
CA MET A 379 -23.45 -9.52 2.63
C MET A 379 -22.64 -10.50 1.79
N GLU A 380 -21.86 -11.35 2.45
CA GLU A 380 -21.16 -12.48 1.84
C GLU A 380 -21.34 -13.73 2.71
N ASP A 381 -21.64 -14.87 2.10
CA ASP A 381 -21.67 -16.17 2.74
C ASP A 381 -20.58 -17.07 2.16
N ALA A 382 -19.67 -17.51 3.00
CA ALA A 382 -18.73 -18.58 2.72
C ALA A 382 -19.31 -19.90 3.22
N TRP A 383 -19.87 -20.71 2.30
CA TRP A 383 -20.53 -21.97 2.56
C TRP A 383 -19.63 -23.15 2.23
N SER A 384 -19.24 -23.94 3.23
CA SER A 384 -18.58 -25.26 3.07
C SER A 384 -19.66 -26.33 3.08
N PHE A 385 -20.06 -26.82 1.89
CA PHE A 385 -21.14 -27.81 1.81
C PHE A 385 -20.65 -29.23 2.09
N ASP A 386 -19.35 -29.48 1.94
CA ASP A 386 -18.64 -30.65 2.46
C ASP A 386 -17.20 -30.30 2.86
N ASP A 387 -16.36 -31.30 3.15
CA ASP A 387 -14.99 -31.10 3.62
C ASP A 387 -14.03 -30.61 2.50
N GLU A 388 -14.40 -30.77 1.23
CA GLU A 388 -13.55 -30.45 0.08
C GLU A 388 -14.07 -29.22 -0.69
N TRP A 389 -15.39 -29.02 -0.76
CA TRP A 389 -16.02 -28.01 -1.59
C TRP A 389 -16.60 -26.85 -0.77
N SER A 390 -16.42 -25.67 -1.30
CA SER A 390 -16.97 -24.44 -0.71
C SER A 390 -17.44 -23.47 -1.79
N LEU A 391 -18.40 -22.62 -1.44
CA LEU A 391 -18.95 -21.60 -2.30
C LEU A 391 -19.03 -20.28 -1.55
N ASN A 392 -18.33 -19.26 -2.02
CA ASN A 392 -18.46 -17.91 -1.52
C ASN A 392 -19.39 -17.14 -2.46
N THR A 393 -20.46 -16.55 -1.93
CA THR A 393 -21.40 -15.70 -2.67
C THR A 393 -21.59 -14.39 -1.93
N GLY A 394 -21.55 -13.30 -2.66
CA GLY A 394 -21.68 -11.99 -2.07
C GLY A 394 -22.45 -11.00 -2.93
N VAL A 395 -23.01 -9.99 -2.28
CA VAL A 395 -23.65 -8.85 -2.93
C VAL A 395 -23.42 -7.59 -2.10
N ARG A 396 -23.16 -6.49 -2.80
CA ARG A 396 -23.10 -5.15 -2.20
C ARG A 396 -23.98 -4.20 -2.99
N VAL A 397 -24.64 -3.31 -2.26
CA VAL A 397 -25.48 -2.24 -2.81
C VAL A 397 -24.95 -0.93 -2.29
N ASP A 398 -24.40 -0.12 -3.19
CA ASP A 398 -23.92 1.23 -2.92
C ASP A 398 -24.94 2.27 -3.36
N ASN A 399 -25.10 3.35 -2.59
CA ASN A 399 -25.89 4.52 -2.93
C ASN A 399 -25.01 5.76 -2.84
N HIS A 400 -24.62 6.28 -3.99
CA HIS A 400 -23.70 7.39 -4.14
C HIS A 400 -24.43 8.70 -4.45
N SER A 401 -23.99 9.80 -3.87
CA SER A 401 -24.67 11.10 -3.95
C SER A 401 -24.69 11.72 -5.36
N VAL A 402 -23.88 11.23 -6.32
CA VAL A 402 -23.78 11.78 -7.68
C VAL A 402 -24.52 10.91 -8.69
N TYR A 403 -24.22 9.61 -8.76
CA TYR A 403 -24.75 8.71 -9.78
C TYR A 403 -25.83 7.75 -9.28
N GLY A 404 -26.17 7.77 -7.98
CA GLY A 404 -27.21 6.92 -7.40
C GLY A 404 -26.74 5.52 -7.05
N GLN A 405 -27.60 4.53 -7.27
CA GLN A 405 -27.38 3.15 -6.83
C GLN A 405 -26.53 2.35 -7.82
N HIS A 406 -25.64 1.51 -7.26
CA HIS A 406 -24.90 0.48 -7.97
C HIS A 406 -24.85 -0.82 -7.17
N ASN A 407 -24.97 -1.97 -7.83
CA ASN A 407 -24.95 -3.30 -7.23
C ASN A 407 -23.72 -4.06 -7.72
N THR A 408 -23.09 -4.80 -6.82
CA THR A 408 -21.85 -5.54 -7.13
C THR A 408 -21.93 -6.96 -6.57
N PRO A 409 -22.31 -7.96 -7.39
CA PRO A 409 -22.31 -9.37 -7.00
C PRO A 409 -20.93 -10.01 -7.15
N SER A 410 -20.74 -11.15 -6.44
CA SER A 410 -19.60 -12.05 -6.63
C SER A 410 -19.96 -13.48 -6.33
N ILE A 411 -19.27 -14.42 -6.98
CA ILE A 411 -19.37 -15.85 -6.72
C ILE A 411 -18.00 -16.49 -6.92
N THR A 412 -17.57 -17.33 -5.96
CA THR A 412 -16.31 -18.07 -6.04
C THR A 412 -16.52 -19.49 -5.54
N LEU A 413 -16.23 -20.47 -6.38
CA LEU A 413 -16.24 -21.89 -6.04
C LEU A 413 -14.82 -22.31 -5.65
N GLY A 414 -14.66 -22.95 -4.50
CA GLY A 414 -13.42 -23.52 -4.00
C GLY A 414 -13.47 -25.03 -3.94
N TYR A 415 -12.34 -25.68 -4.25
CA TYR A 415 -12.14 -27.12 -4.12
C TYR A 415 -10.80 -27.43 -3.46
N GLN A 416 -10.83 -28.02 -2.28
CA GLN A 416 -9.65 -28.35 -1.47
C GLN A 416 -9.66 -29.84 -1.11
N PRO A 417 -9.22 -30.73 -2.05
CA PRO A 417 -9.26 -32.18 -1.83
C PRO A 417 -8.27 -32.67 -0.77
N SER A 418 -7.36 -31.85 -0.32
CA SER A 418 -6.40 -32.16 0.75
C SER A 418 -5.81 -30.87 1.33
N GLU A 419 -5.10 -30.97 2.44
CA GLU A 419 -4.34 -29.87 3.04
C GLU A 419 -3.20 -29.34 2.13
N LYS A 420 -2.87 -30.06 1.05
CA LYS A 420 -1.80 -29.71 0.11
C LYS A 420 -2.27 -28.96 -1.13
N VAL A 421 -3.55 -28.95 -1.44
CA VAL A 421 -4.05 -28.43 -2.71
C VAL A 421 -5.32 -27.62 -2.47
N ASN A 422 -5.34 -26.38 -2.95
CA ASN A 422 -6.52 -25.54 -2.96
C ASN A 422 -6.70 -24.93 -4.35
N TYR A 423 -7.84 -25.20 -4.98
CA TYR A 423 -8.28 -24.60 -6.25
C TYR A 423 -9.44 -23.65 -5.99
N TYR A 424 -9.52 -22.60 -6.79
CA TYR A 424 -10.72 -21.78 -6.84
C TYR A 424 -10.96 -21.22 -8.25
N VAL A 425 -12.24 -20.96 -8.56
CA VAL A 425 -12.67 -20.22 -9.75
C VAL A 425 -13.70 -19.19 -9.31
N GLY A 426 -13.54 -17.95 -9.75
CA GLY A 426 -14.38 -16.82 -9.34
C GLY A 426 -14.87 -15.99 -10.52
N TYR A 427 -16.10 -15.47 -10.38
CA TYR A 427 -16.65 -14.38 -11.15
C TYR A 427 -17.00 -13.24 -10.20
N LYS A 428 -16.46 -12.05 -10.44
CA LYS A 428 -16.59 -10.90 -9.54
C LYS A 428 -16.84 -9.65 -10.37
N GLU A 429 -17.89 -8.92 -10.08
CA GLU A 429 -18.09 -7.59 -10.65
C GLU A 429 -17.33 -6.52 -9.86
N PHE A 430 -17.04 -5.41 -10.51
CA PHE A 430 -16.44 -4.25 -9.90
C PHE A 430 -17.01 -2.94 -10.43
N PHE A 431 -16.80 -1.89 -9.68
CA PHE A 431 -17.03 -0.53 -10.15
C PHE A 431 -16.01 0.46 -9.58
N VAL A 432 -15.83 1.59 -10.28
CA VAL A 432 -14.97 2.69 -9.85
C VAL A 432 -15.73 4.00 -9.99
N SER A 433 -15.94 4.67 -8.87
CA SER A 433 -16.62 5.98 -8.82
C SER A 433 -15.77 7.06 -9.49
N PRO A 434 -16.37 8.00 -10.23
CA PRO A 434 -15.66 9.17 -10.67
C PRO A 434 -15.19 9.99 -9.46
N ASN A 435 -13.90 10.33 -9.43
CA ASN A 435 -13.34 11.12 -8.34
C ASN A 435 -13.76 12.61 -8.47
N GLN A 436 -13.47 13.39 -7.42
CA GLN A 436 -13.90 14.80 -7.39
C GLN A 436 -13.27 15.64 -8.50
N PHE A 437 -12.03 15.34 -8.92
CA PHE A 437 -11.42 16.04 -10.06
C PHE A 437 -12.18 15.79 -11.37
N ARG A 438 -12.55 14.55 -11.65
CA ARG A 438 -13.33 14.16 -12.83
C ARG A 438 -14.73 14.78 -12.84
N LEU A 439 -15.29 15.13 -11.67
CA LEU A 439 -16.61 15.75 -11.55
C LEU A 439 -16.57 17.26 -11.58
N TYR A 440 -15.67 17.90 -10.83
CA TYR A 440 -15.76 19.34 -10.52
C TYR A 440 -14.67 20.21 -11.16
N SER A 441 -13.60 19.60 -11.74
CA SER A 441 -12.57 20.40 -12.42
C SER A 441 -13.11 21.14 -13.64
N SER A 442 -12.32 22.04 -14.20
CA SER A 442 -12.60 22.69 -15.50
C SER A 442 -12.80 21.68 -16.63
N TYR A 443 -12.26 20.48 -16.48
CA TYR A 443 -12.41 19.33 -17.39
C TYR A 443 -13.53 18.36 -16.97
N GLY A 444 -14.14 18.60 -15.84
CA GLY A 444 -15.10 17.70 -15.21
C GLY A 444 -16.46 17.63 -15.90
N SER A 445 -17.20 16.57 -15.56
CA SER A 445 -18.58 16.36 -15.96
C SER A 445 -19.38 15.73 -14.83
N MET A 446 -20.49 16.36 -14.45
CA MET A 446 -21.42 15.84 -13.44
C MET A 446 -22.30 14.69 -13.96
N ASN A 447 -22.25 14.40 -15.27
CA ASN A 447 -23.02 13.33 -15.91
C ASN A 447 -22.24 12.01 -15.98
N LEU A 448 -21.05 11.94 -15.38
CA LEU A 448 -20.26 10.72 -15.35
C LEU A 448 -20.95 9.64 -14.53
N LYS A 449 -21.00 8.44 -15.12
CA LYS A 449 -21.36 7.20 -14.44
C LYS A 449 -20.11 6.54 -13.83
N PRO A 450 -20.26 5.59 -12.89
CA PRO A 450 -19.12 4.80 -12.48
C PRO A 450 -18.58 3.97 -13.66
N GLU A 451 -17.28 3.76 -13.68
CA GLU A 451 -16.66 2.68 -14.47
C GLU A 451 -17.14 1.35 -13.89
N THR A 452 -17.48 0.38 -14.72
CA THR A 452 -17.97 -0.93 -14.30
C THR A 452 -17.23 -2.04 -15.00
N GLY A 453 -17.35 -3.26 -14.51
CA GLY A 453 -16.78 -4.42 -15.19
C GLY A 453 -16.86 -5.70 -14.39
N ASP A 454 -16.29 -6.73 -14.97
CA ASP A 454 -16.18 -8.05 -14.38
C ASP A 454 -14.77 -8.62 -14.44
N THR A 455 -14.50 -9.56 -13.54
CA THR A 455 -13.26 -10.34 -13.51
C THR A 455 -13.62 -11.81 -13.38
N VAL A 456 -13.08 -12.63 -14.29
CA VAL A 456 -13.04 -14.10 -14.15
C VAL A 456 -11.63 -14.47 -13.72
N GLU A 457 -11.52 -15.31 -12.71
CA GLU A 457 -10.23 -15.73 -12.16
C GLU A 457 -10.20 -17.21 -11.81
N PHE A 458 -9.02 -17.80 -11.93
CA PHE A 458 -8.70 -19.14 -11.44
C PHE A 458 -7.43 -19.10 -10.63
N GLY A 459 -7.40 -19.80 -9.51
CA GLY A 459 -6.22 -19.94 -8.67
C GLY A 459 -5.97 -21.37 -8.22
N LEU A 460 -4.69 -21.65 -7.99
CA LEU A 460 -4.18 -22.91 -7.48
C LEU A 460 -3.09 -22.63 -6.45
N ASN A 461 -3.27 -23.10 -5.21
CA ASN A 461 -2.21 -23.16 -4.21
C ASN A 461 -1.81 -24.62 -4.00
N TYR A 462 -0.51 -24.92 -3.99
CA TYR A 462 0.02 -26.26 -3.88
C TYR A 462 1.20 -26.34 -2.89
N LYS A 463 1.11 -27.20 -1.87
CA LYS A 463 2.20 -27.53 -0.95
C LYS A 463 2.88 -28.82 -1.43
N PHE A 464 4.10 -28.74 -1.92
CA PHE A 464 4.90 -29.93 -2.26
C PHE A 464 5.22 -30.73 -0.98
N ASP A 465 5.69 -30.01 0.02
CA ASP A 465 6.01 -30.49 1.36
C ASP A 465 6.00 -29.30 2.36
N ASN A 466 6.44 -29.52 3.60
CA ASN A 466 6.51 -28.48 4.64
C ASN A 466 7.61 -27.42 4.37
N THR A 467 8.35 -27.53 3.28
CA THR A 467 9.46 -26.64 2.92
C THR A 467 9.28 -25.98 1.56
N ALA A 468 8.25 -26.33 0.80
CA ALA A 468 8.03 -25.80 -0.53
C ALA A 468 6.55 -25.65 -0.87
N ASP A 469 6.18 -24.49 -1.37
CA ASP A 469 4.86 -24.20 -1.90
C ASP A 469 4.91 -23.45 -3.23
N ALA A 470 3.83 -23.57 -3.99
CA ALA A 470 3.58 -22.83 -5.21
C ALA A 470 2.18 -22.22 -5.20
N ALA A 471 2.06 -21.03 -5.75
CA ALA A 471 0.77 -20.40 -6.04
C ALA A 471 0.75 -19.97 -7.52
N PHE A 472 -0.32 -20.33 -8.21
CA PHE A 472 -0.58 -19.92 -9.59
C PHE A 472 -1.95 -19.27 -9.67
N HIS A 473 -2.02 -18.14 -10.34
CA HIS A 473 -3.26 -17.40 -10.53
C HIS A 473 -3.34 -16.86 -11.95
N VAL A 474 -4.51 -16.91 -12.57
CA VAL A 474 -4.80 -16.35 -13.89
C VAL A 474 -6.13 -15.60 -13.85
N TYR A 475 -6.21 -14.49 -14.56
CA TYR A 475 -7.40 -13.66 -14.61
C TYR A 475 -7.63 -13.04 -16.00
N GLU A 476 -8.90 -12.75 -16.26
CA GLU A 476 -9.36 -11.86 -17.31
C GLU A 476 -10.32 -10.83 -16.71
N ARG A 477 -10.07 -9.53 -16.95
CA ARG A 477 -10.88 -8.42 -16.49
C ARG A 477 -11.39 -7.63 -17.69
N ASN A 478 -12.71 -7.40 -17.72
CA ASN A 478 -13.38 -6.59 -18.72
C ASN A 478 -13.96 -5.34 -18.08
N GLY A 479 -13.55 -4.18 -18.53
CA GLY A 479 -14.05 -2.87 -18.06
C GLY A 479 -14.99 -2.26 -19.09
N HIS A 480 -16.10 -1.71 -18.60
CA HIS A 480 -17.14 -1.01 -19.36
C HIS A 480 -17.34 0.39 -18.80
N ASP A 481 -17.86 1.30 -19.63
CA ASP A 481 -18.09 2.70 -19.23
C ASP A 481 -16.84 3.39 -18.64
N MET A 482 -15.64 2.97 -19.06
CA MET A 482 -14.39 3.54 -18.56
C MET A 482 -14.32 5.04 -18.80
N ILE A 483 -13.85 5.80 -17.81
CA ILE A 483 -13.79 7.26 -17.89
C ILE A 483 -12.52 7.69 -18.61
N GLY A 484 -12.71 8.24 -19.80
CA GLY A 484 -11.66 8.78 -20.63
C GLY A 484 -11.72 10.31 -20.77
N PHE A 485 -10.68 10.89 -21.39
CA PHE A 485 -10.57 12.31 -21.64
C PHE A 485 -10.69 12.61 -23.14
N ASN A 486 -11.62 13.49 -23.53
CA ASN A 486 -11.81 13.90 -24.91
C ASN A 486 -10.98 15.14 -25.23
N MET A 487 -9.95 14.99 -26.05
CA MET A 487 -9.07 16.07 -26.45
C MET A 487 -9.74 17.15 -27.29
N ALA A 488 -10.85 16.84 -27.97
CA ALA A 488 -11.59 17.82 -28.78
C ALA A 488 -12.50 18.74 -27.94
N THR A 489 -13.07 18.19 -26.86
CA THR A 489 -13.98 18.93 -25.98
C THR A 489 -13.34 19.34 -24.67
N TYR A 490 -12.17 18.83 -24.37
CA TYR A 490 -11.47 18.97 -23.08
C TYR A 490 -12.33 18.56 -21.88
N LYS A 491 -13.09 17.46 -22.01
CA LYS A 491 -13.98 16.93 -20.96
C LYS A 491 -13.79 15.45 -20.72
N TYR A 492 -14.02 15.03 -19.48
CA TYR A 492 -14.15 13.62 -19.10
C TYR A 492 -15.52 13.08 -19.51
N TYR A 493 -15.57 11.81 -19.96
CA TYR A 493 -16.79 11.11 -20.34
C TYR A 493 -16.60 9.58 -20.30
N ASN A 494 -17.68 8.83 -20.17
CA ASN A 494 -17.67 7.38 -20.22
C ASN A 494 -17.72 6.92 -21.67
N ILE A 495 -16.65 6.31 -22.19
CA ILE A 495 -16.57 5.96 -23.62
C ILE A 495 -15.90 4.65 -23.91
N ALA A 496 -15.10 4.15 -22.97
CA ALA A 496 -14.11 3.16 -23.31
C ALA A 496 -14.49 1.80 -22.71
N GLU A 497 -14.02 0.76 -23.38
CA GLU A 497 -13.90 -0.57 -22.82
C GLU A 497 -12.43 -0.81 -22.51
N GLU A 498 -12.12 -1.66 -21.57
CA GLU A 498 -10.77 -2.12 -21.26
C GLU A 498 -10.79 -3.64 -21.13
N HIS A 499 -9.82 -4.30 -21.76
CA HIS A 499 -9.58 -5.73 -21.56
C HIS A 499 -8.20 -5.92 -20.96
N ALA A 500 -8.13 -6.51 -19.80
CA ALA A 500 -6.89 -6.88 -19.15
C ALA A 500 -6.87 -8.38 -18.88
N ARG A 501 -5.72 -9.01 -19.11
CA ARG A 501 -5.50 -10.41 -18.77
C ARG A 501 -4.11 -10.60 -18.24
N GLY A 502 -3.96 -11.54 -17.35
CA GLY A 502 -2.65 -11.81 -16.78
C GLY A 502 -2.63 -13.10 -15.99
N TRP A 503 -1.42 -13.44 -15.55
CA TRP A 503 -1.19 -14.55 -14.63
C TRP A 503 0.03 -14.27 -13.77
N ASP A 504 0.06 -14.84 -12.60
CA ASP A 504 1.23 -14.85 -11.73
C ASP A 504 1.53 -16.26 -11.21
N LEU A 505 2.81 -16.56 -11.07
CA LEU A 505 3.34 -17.77 -10.47
C LEU A 505 4.29 -17.37 -9.34
N GLN A 506 4.12 -17.96 -8.19
CA GLN A 506 5.00 -17.79 -7.04
C GLN A 506 5.47 -19.17 -6.58
N LEU A 507 6.75 -19.27 -6.29
CA LEU A 507 7.38 -20.47 -5.74
C LEU A 507 8.16 -20.05 -4.52
N LYS A 508 8.03 -20.80 -3.42
CA LYS A 508 8.81 -20.62 -2.21
C LYS A 508 9.47 -21.94 -1.84
N LYS A 509 10.73 -21.89 -1.40
CA LYS A 509 11.46 -23.07 -0.95
C LYS A 509 12.39 -22.73 0.21
N ARG A 510 12.28 -23.49 1.29
CA ARG A 510 13.26 -23.59 2.36
C ARG A 510 14.17 -24.77 2.06
N PHE A 511 15.44 -24.51 1.76
CA PHE A 511 16.43 -25.55 1.42
C PHE A 511 16.99 -26.24 2.66
N ASN A 512 17.12 -25.47 3.74
CA ASN A 512 17.54 -25.93 5.06
C ASN A 512 17.14 -24.88 6.11
N ASP A 513 17.51 -25.10 7.37
CA ASP A 513 17.13 -24.22 8.50
C ASP A 513 17.70 -22.78 8.37
N ASN A 514 18.75 -22.60 7.56
CA ASN A 514 19.42 -21.31 7.40
C ASN A 514 19.11 -20.61 6.09
N PHE A 515 18.65 -21.33 5.06
CA PHE A 515 18.51 -20.77 3.72
C PHE A 515 17.14 -21.05 3.10
N SER A 516 16.49 -19.98 2.65
CA SER A 516 15.24 -20.02 1.89
C SER A 516 15.27 -19.05 0.71
N SER A 517 14.42 -19.30 -0.27
CA SER A 517 14.26 -18.45 -1.45
C SER A 517 12.81 -18.45 -1.91
N ASN A 518 12.42 -17.33 -2.50
CA ASN A 518 11.17 -17.20 -3.25
C ASN A 518 11.45 -16.63 -4.63
N ILE A 519 10.64 -17.03 -5.59
CA ILE A 519 10.64 -16.49 -6.94
C ILE A 519 9.21 -16.30 -7.40
N GLY A 520 8.93 -15.14 -7.98
CA GLY A 520 7.64 -14.79 -8.57
C GLY A 520 7.81 -14.26 -9.97
N TYR A 521 6.90 -14.61 -10.85
CA TYR A 521 6.77 -14.00 -12.17
C TYR A 521 5.32 -13.60 -12.41
N THR A 522 5.12 -12.39 -12.92
CA THR A 522 3.81 -11.86 -13.28
C THR A 522 3.82 -11.45 -14.74
N TYR A 523 2.78 -11.84 -15.45
CA TYR A 523 2.48 -11.37 -16.80
C TYR A 523 1.19 -10.56 -16.79
N THR A 524 1.20 -9.37 -17.38
CA THR A 524 0.03 -8.48 -17.48
C THR A 524 -0.05 -7.89 -18.88
N TYR A 525 -1.21 -8.02 -19.51
CA TYR A 525 -1.50 -7.41 -20.80
C TYR A 525 -2.81 -6.62 -20.72
N ILE A 526 -2.76 -5.34 -21.05
CA ILE A 526 -3.91 -4.44 -21.05
C ILE A 526 -4.13 -3.93 -22.47
N ARG A 527 -5.35 -4.02 -22.95
CA ARG A 527 -5.81 -3.47 -24.21
C ARG A 527 -6.90 -2.43 -23.93
N PRO A 528 -6.60 -1.14 -23.97
CA PRO A 528 -7.64 -0.11 -23.94
C PRO A 528 -8.43 -0.15 -25.26
N ALA A 529 -9.74 0.11 -25.19
CA ALA A 529 -10.57 0.10 -26.38
C ALA A 529 -10.45 1.39 -27.20
N SER A 530 -10.67 1.20 -28.46
CA SER A 530 -10.87 1.98 -29.68
C SER A 530 -10.72 3.51 -29.69
N ALA A 531 -11.13 4.27 -28.68
CA ALA A 531 -11.01 5.73 -28.68
C ALA A 531 -9.59 6.24 -28.41
N TYR A 532 -8.70 5.35 -27.97
CA TYR A 532 -7.29 5.62 -27.66
C TYR A 532 -6.35 4.69 -28.44
N GLU A 533 -6.57 4.55 -29.75
CA GLU A 533 -5.65 3.73 -30.60
C GLU A 533 -4.20 4.21 -30.55
N ASN A 534 -3.96 5.44 -30.12
CA ASN A 534 -2.63 6.00 -29.87
C ASN A 534 -2.23 5.96 -28.38
N SER A 535 -3.10 5.48 -27.47
CA SER A 535 -2.73 5.34 -26.08
C SER A 535 -1.83 4.14 -25.87
N ASN A 536 -1.01 4.20 -24.85
CA ASN A 536 -0.08 3.14 -24.50
C ASN A 536 -0.86 1.88 -24.13
N ARG A 537 -0.61 0.81 -24.84
CA ARG A 537 -0.91 -0.52 -24.31
C ARG A 537 -0.15 -0.66 -23.01
N ASN A 538 -0.78 -1.19 -21.98
CA ASN A 538 -0.22 -1.31 -20.63
C ASN A 538 0.12 0.03 -19.93
N GLY A 539 -0.16 1.21 -20.47
CA GLY A 539 0.08 2.50 -19.79
C GLY A 539 1.51 2.69 -19.26
N TYR A 540 2.53 2.28 -20.02
CA TYR A 540 3.94 2.17 -19.60
C TYR A 540 4.21 1.13 -18.48
N LEU A 541 3.27 0.24 -18.19
CA LEU A 541 3.50 -0.90 -17.31
C LEU A 541 4.28 -2.00 -18.06
N PRO A 542 5.13 -2.77 -17.37
CA PRO A 542 5.79 -3.91 -17.99
C PRO A 542 4.77 -5.01 -18.30
N LYS A 543 5.00 -5.76 -19.38
CA LYS A 543 4.27 -7.00 -19.64
C LYS A 543 4.66 -8.11 -18.67
N GLY A 544 5.95 -8.20 -18.34
CA GLY A 544 6.50 -9.17 -17.41
C GLY A 544 7.20 -8.51 -16.24
N ALA A 545 7.06 -9.09 -15.05
CA ALA A 545 7.80 -8.69 -13.86
C ALA A 545 8.28 -9.91 -13.10
N TRP A 546 9.57 -9.89 -12.69
CA TRP A 546 10.16 -10.87 -11.80
C TRP A 546 10.36 -10.29 -10.41
N ASN A 547 10.09 -11.10 -9.40
CA ASN A 547 10.45 -10.84 -8.01
C ASN A 547 11.22 -12.06 -7.49
N MET A 548 12.40 -11.85 -6.94
CA MET A 548 13.25 -12.89 -6.39
C MET A 548 13.70 -12.48 -5.00
N GLY A 549 13.62 -13.39 -4.03
CA GLY A 549 14.10 -13.19 -2.69
C GLY A 549 14.97 -14.36 -2.25
N MET A 550 16.06 -14.06 -1.55
CA MET A 550 16.91 -15.04 -0.89
C MET A 550 17.14 -14.56 0.54
N ASN A 551 16.92 -15.45 1.48
CA ASN A 551 17.20 -15.21 2.89
C ASN A 551 18.22 -16.21 3.38
N TYR A 552 19.24 -15.72 4.07
CA TYR A 552 20.19 -16.54 4.80
C TYR A 552 20.27 -16.07 6.25
N GLN A 553 19.93 -16.95 7.20
CA GLN A 553 19.99 -16.67 8.62
C GLN A 553 20.84 -17.72 9.33
N LYS A 554 21.81 -17.28 10.13
CA LYS A 554 22.61 -18.16 10.98
C LYS A 554 23.04 -17.43 12.24
N ASP A 555 22.73 -18.01 13.39
CA ASP A 555 23.05 -17.45 14.71
C ASP A 555 22.57 -15.98 14.83
N LYS A 556 23.51 -15.05 14.96
CA LYS A 556 23.27 -13.61 15.10
C LYS A 556 23.20 -12.86 13.76
N PHE A 557 23.41 -13.54 12.66
CA PHE A 557 23.50 -12.95 11.32
C PHE A 557 22.29 -13.32 10.48
N ASP A 558 21.72 -12.31 9.80
CA ASP A 558 20.64 -12.45 8.82
C ASP A 558 20.98 -11.61 7.60
N MET A 559 20.79 -12.17 6.41
CA MET A 559 21.02 -11.52 5.12
C MET A 559 19.82 -11.71 4.21
N GLN A 560 19.38 -10.60 3.61
CA GLN A 560 18.37 -10.57 2.57
C GLN A 560 19.00 -10.16 1.24
N LEU A 561 18.61 -10.79 0.15
CA LEU A 561 18.92 -10.36 -1.22
C LEU A 561 17.64 -10.39 -2.03
N ASN A 562 17.20 -9.24 -2.55
CA ASN A 562 15.99 -9.10 -3.34
C ASN A 562 16.35 -8.62 -4.74
N GLY A 563 15.77 -9.28 -5.73
CA GLY A 563 15.91 -8.93 -7.15
C GLY A 563 14.55 -8.67 -7.77
N ARG A 564 14.43 -7.60 -8.52
CA ARG A 564 13.25 -7.29 -9.32
C ARG A 564 13.63 -7.04 -10.76
N GLY A 565 12.90 -7.68 -11.67
CA GLY A 565 13.07 -7.56 -13.11
C GLY A 565 11.83 -6.94 -13.75
N VAL A 566 12.02 -5.90 -14.54
CA VAL A 566 11.03 -5.31 -15.43
C VAL A 566 11.30 -5.83 -16.82
N ILE A 567 10.29 -6.41 -17.47
CA ILE A 567 10.44 -7.07 -18.77
C ILE A 567 9.40 -6.51 -19.76
N ASP A 568 9.89 -6.09 -20.91
CA ASP A 568 9.06 -5.64 -22.04
C ASP A 568 8.04 -4.55 -21.65
N ARG A 569 8.54 -3.48 -21.01
CA ARG A 569 7.74 -2.27 -20.81
C ARG A 569 7.49 -1.63 -22.18
N MET A 570 6.25 -1.31 -22.46
CA MET A 570 5.83 -0.81 -23.77
C MET A 570 5.67 0.71 -23.76
N GLY A 571 6.21 1.37 -24.78
CA GLY A 571 5.95 2.76 -25.10
C GLY A 571 4.69 2.96 -25.97
N ARG A 572 4.45 4.20 -26.38
CA ARG A 572 3.41 4.55 -27.34
C ARG A 572 3.71 3.99 -28.73
N LYS A 573 2.67 3.81 -29.52
CA LYS A 573 2.83 3.37 -30.92
C LYS A 573 3.62 4.42 -31.72
N GLY A 574 4.76 4.02 -32.25
CA GLY A 574 5.64 4.91 -33.03
C GLY A 574 6.70 5.65 -32.20
N GLU A 575 6.72 5.46 -30.89
CA GLU A 575 7.73 5.99 -29.98
C GLU A 575 9.06 5.25 -30.17
N ASN A 576 10.17 5.97 -30.17
CA ASN A 576 11.51 5.41 -30.23
C ASN A 576 11.98 5.05 -28.81
N VAL A 577 11.63 3.84 -28.38
CA VAL A 577 11.83 3.40 -26.99
C VAL A 577 13.29 3.06 -26.70
N ALA A 578 13.89 3.74 -25.73
CA ALA A 578 15.22 3.40 -25.24
C ALA A 578 15.22 2.02 -24.54
N SER A 579 16.12 1.13 -24.95
CA SER A 579 16.20 -0.27 -24.47
C SER A 579 16.38 -0.38 -22.95
N GLU A 580 17.04 0.59 -22.32
CA GLU A 580 17.28 0.66 -20.89
C GLU A 580 16.01 0.87 -20.05
N PHE A 581 14.92 1.36 -20.65
CA PHE A 581 13.64 1.55 -19.99
C PHE A 581 12.70 0.36 -20.18
N THR A 582 12.91 -0.47 -21.19
CA THR A 582 12.04 -1.59 -21.53
C THR A 582 12.29 -2.82 -20.67
N THR A 583 13.57 -3.13 -20.43
CA THR A 583 13.98 -4.33 -19.67
C THR A 583 15.18 -4.03 -18.80
N PHE A 584 15.03 -4.24 -17.49
CA PHE A 584 16.11 -4.05 -16.53
C PHE A 584 15.91 -4.87 -15.27
N TRP A 585 17.00 -5.02 -14.49
CA TRP A 585 17.03 -5.66 -13.20
C TRP A 585 17.63 -4.73 -12.17
N VAL A 586 17.00 -4.72 -10.98
CA VAL A 586 17.51 -4.00 -9.79
C VAL A 586 17.63 -4.99 -8.65
N TRP A 587 18.73 -4.92 -7.89
CA TRP A 587 19.01 -5.80 -6.79
C TRP A 587 19.30 -4.99 -5.53
N ASP A 588 18.70 -5.39 -4.43
CA ASP A 588 18.84 -4.76 -3.12
C ASP A 588 19.29 -5.84 -2.11
N THR A 589 20.05 -5.45 -1.08
CA THR A 589 20.46 -6.37 -0.01
C THR A 589 20.43 -5.69 1.34
N ALA A 590 20.15 -6.46 2.39
CA ALA A 590 20.25 -6.04 3.77
C ALA A 590 21.03 -7.10 4.58
N PHE A 591 21.91 -6.63 5.45
CA PHE A 591 22.68 -7.44 6.40
C PHE A 591 22.30 -7.01 7.80
N ASN A 592 21.84 -7.94 8.62
CA ASN A 592 21.47 -7.73 10.00
C ASN A 592 22.41 -8.47 10.93
N TYR A 593 22.77 -7.87 12.04
CA TYR A 593 23.60 -8.48 13.06
C TYR A 593 23.08 -8.17 14.47
N GLN A 594 22.75 -9.20 15.22
CA GLN A 594 22.36 -9.09 16.63
C GLN A 594 23.61 -8.96 17.50
N ILE A 595 23.99 -7.72 17.85
CA ILE A 595 25.18 -7.41 18.66
C ILE A 595 25.01 -8.00 20.06
N GLN A 596 23.89 -7.63 20.73
CA GLN A 596 23.47 -8.12 22.03
C GLN A 596 21.96 -8.40 21.97
N LYS A 597 21.38 -9.02 23.00
CA LYS A 597 19.95 -9.32 23.08
C LYS A 597 19.06 -8.10 22.73
N ASP A 598 19.48 -6.93 23.15
CA ASP A 598 18.72 -5.69 23.05
C ASP A 598 19.20 -4.77 21.92
N THR A 599 20.27 -5.13 21.21
CA THR A 599 20.94 -4.26 20.23
C THR A 599 21.14 -4.96 18.91
N LYS A 600 20.56 -4.40 17.86
CA LYS A 600 20.66 -4.88 16.47
C LYS A 600 21.28 -3.79 15.60
N ALA A 601 22.25 -4.15 14.78
CA ALA A 601 22.80 -3.29 13.72
C ALA A 601 22.42 -3.84 12.35
N PHE A 602 22.34 -2.94 11.36
CA PHE A 602 22.11 -3.34 9.99
C PHE A 602 22.89 -2.47 8.99
N ILE A 603 23.11 -3.06 7.82
CA ILE A 603 23.59 -2.37 6.62
C ILE A 603 22.62 -2.75 5.49
N LYS A 604 22.05 -1.75 4.83
CA LYS A 604 21.19 -1.91 3.65
C LYS A 604 21.86 -1.27 2.45
N ILE A 605 21.88 -1.96 1.31
CA ILE A 605 22.40 -1.46 0.05
C ILE A 605 21.30 -1.62 -1.00
N ASN A 606 20.73 -0.51 -1.44
CA ASN A 606 19.77 -0.50 -2.53
C ASN A 606 20.50 -0.32 -3.87
N ASN A 607 19.98 -0.93 -4.92
CA ASN A 607 20.52 -0.88 -6.27
C ASN A 607 22.03 -1.23 -6.29
N ILE A 608 22.37 -2.45 -5.86
CA ILE A 608 23.76 -2.93 -5.65
C ILE A 608 24.64 -2.68 -6.88
N PHE A 609 24.07 -2.88 -8.08
CA PHE A 609 24.80 -2.78 -9.35
C PHE A 609 24.79 -1.38 -9.96
N ASP A 610 24.28 -0.37 -9.22
CA ASP A 610 24.21 1.03 -9.68
C ASP A 610 23.49 1.16 -11.04
N LYS A 611 22.43 0.37 -11.23
CA LYS A 611 21.66 0.36 -12.47
C LYS A 611 20.94 1.70 -12.65
N PHE A 612 21.11 2.32 -13.82
CA PHE A 612 20.25 3.40 -14.26
C PHE A 612 18.89 2.85 -14.68
N TYR A 613 17.81 3.35 -14.08
CA TYR A 613 16.44 2.93 -14.38
C TYR A 613 15.44 4.01 -13.99
N THR A 614 14.20 3.85 -14.44
CA THR A 614 13.07 4.67 -14.03
C THR A 614 11.86 3.79 -13.71
N ASP A 615 11.10 4.16 -12.68
CA ASP A 615 9.81 3.55 -12.38
C ASP A 615 8.67 4.30 -13.09
N GLN A 616 8.87 5.56 -13.50
CA GLN A 616 7.87 6.41 -14.14
C GLN A 616 8.38 7.04 -15.42
N CYS A 617 7.66 6.82 -16.51
CA CYS A 617 7.86 7.48 -17.78
C CYS A 617 6.53 8.07 -18.27
N TYR A 618 6.56 9.26 -18.80
CA TYR A 618 5.52 9.80 -19.66
C TYR A 618 5.83 9.61 -21.14
N ASP A 619 7.11 9.50 -21.43
CA ASP A 619 7.68 9.30 -22.75
C ASP A 619 8.92 8.41 -22.58
N MET A 620 9.08 7.41 -23.41
CA MET A 620 10.22 6.47 -23.37
C MET A 620 11.27 6.78 -24.42
N ASP A 621 11.10 7.85 -25.17
CA ASP A 621 12.15 8.34 -26.06
C ASP A 621 13.40 8.74 -25.24
N PRO A 622 14.62 8.63 -25.80
CA PRO A 622 15.84 9.00 -25.10
C PRO A 622 15.88 10.46 -24.59
N ASP A 623 15.16 11.34 -25.26
CA ASP A 623 15.01 12.77 -24.90
C ASP A 623 13.65 13.06 -24.22
N GLY A 624 12.89 12.00 -23.85
CA GLY A 624 11.56 12.11 -23.31
C GLY A 624 11.49 12.45 -21.81
N GLU A 625 10.27 12.50 -21.29
CA GLU A 625 10.00 12.80 -19.88
C GLU A 625 9.99 11.52 -19.04
N TRP A 626 11.03 11.27 -18.28
CA TRP A 626 11.10 10.22 -17.26
C TRP A 626 11.71 10.76 -15.96
N TYR A 627 11.46 10.07 -14.88
CA TYR A 627 12.06 10.39 -13.58
C TYR A 627 13.05 9.32 -13.18
N SER A 628 14.34 9.67 -13.12
CA SER A 628 15.41 8.75 -12.70
C SER A 628 15.19 8.25 -11.29
N ALA A 629 15.33 6.95 -11.09
CA ALA A 629 15.38 6.34 -9.76
C ALA A 629 16.78 6.46 -9.15
N PRO A 630 16.91 6.38 -7.81
CA PRO A 630 18.20 6.44 -7.15
C PRO A 630 19.17 5.36 -7.63
N GLY A 631 20.42 5.74 -7.86
CA GLY A 631 21.54 4.82 -8.05
C GLY A 631 21.84 4.07 -6.75
N ARG A 632 23.01 3.41 -6.70
CA ARG A 632 23.41 2.67 -5.49
C ARG A 632 23.47 3.60 -4.27
N ASN A 633 22.77 3.19 -3.22
CA ASN A 633 22.79 3.91 -1.96
C ASN A 633 22.92 2.94 -0.77
N VAL A 634 23.60 3.39 0.26
CA VAL A 634 23.91 2.60 1.44
C VAL A 634 23.31 3.28 2.67
N GLN A 635 22.69 2.48 3.53
CA GLN A 635 22.17 2.91 4.84
C GLN A 635 22.76 2.00 5.92
N VAL A 636 23.12 2.60 7.05
CA VAL A 636 23.60 1.89 8.24
C VAL A 636 22.75 2.33 9.42
N GLY A 637 22.29 1.38 10.21
CA GLY A 637 21.46 1.71 11.36
C GLY A 637 21.74 0.85 12.58
N LEU A 638 21.30 1.39 13.70
CA LEU A 638 21.35 0.75 15.01
C LEU A 638 19.96 0.83 15.64
N GLN A 639 19.52 -0.26 16.22
CA GLN A 639 18.28 -0.35 16.98
C GLN A 639 18.57 -0.89 18.36
N TYR A 640 18.05 -0.22 19.38
CA TYR A 640 18.15 -0.61 20.79
C TYR A 640 16.75 -0.76 21.38
N SER A 641 16.49 -1.89 22.06
CA SER A 641 15.20 -2.19 22.66
C SER A 641 15.36 -2.57 24.14
N PHE A 642 14.53 -2.07 25.02
CA PHE A 642 14.57 -2.34 26.46
C PHE A 642 13.19 -2.27 27.09
#